data_69ca6395164fca4b4eb809520ee1ae16
#
_entry.id   69ca6395164fca4b4eb809520ee1ae16
#
_cell.length_a   1.000
_cell.length_b   1.000
_cell.length_c   1.000
_cell.angle_alpha   90.00
_cell.angle_beta   90.00
_cell.angle_gamma   90.00
#
_symmetry.space_group_name_H-M   'P 1'
#
loop_
_entity.id
_entity.type
_entity.pdbx_description
1 polymer ?
#
loop_
_entity_poly.entity_id
_entity_poly.type
_entity_poly.pdbx_seq_one_letter_code
_entity_poly.pdbx_strand_id
1 'polypeptide(L)'
;MKKIQSTCNYCALDCNLDFYVENNRIVKVVPTPGYPVNNGFSCIKGLSLDKQQTTVKPNSLPKIRQEDGSFKEVSWDEGFKYVADKLKEIQAKYGPESVAGISTGQLTMEEFAIFGHVMRNYLKTNVDGNTRLCMATAVVAHKQSYGFDAPGYTLQDLELSDTIIFIGANPVVAHPILWGRVRQNKVPGHKVIVIDPRRSETAMNADHWYGLKWKSDLLLLYTIANQLIEKDYLDHTFIAEHTEKFEEFKEFVKAYTLERGVEGTGLSKEQILELVELIHNGKKVSFWWTMGVNQGYEAVRTAQAIINLALMTGNIGKPGTGANSITGQCNAMGSRAYSNTAVFFGGGDFTNPARRARIADVLGVDESMLAEKPTKTYNQIIEGINAGEIKGLWILCTNPRHSWTNNETFASATKKLELFVVQDIYDTIESAEDCTVFFPVVPGMKKEGTYINLERRMSAMRPVLERGENEISDYEAVLGVGKALGMGDALNGWETPKDCFNLMRECSRNMPCDFTGLTWEMLEGSHGYQWPYPAGKEEENKEEQRRLYSDGNFFTPSKKAQFMFEEVRENPLPTTEEFPIVLNTGRGSVGQWHTQSRTKEVKFVEDVSSKKAYIYMNTKMAEENGVKEMDMIRVYSVNGQNADFAVKVTDNVQYGELYAPIHYIECNKLTPSLYDSYSKEPSYKATPVRFEKLEN
;
A
#
# COMPACT_ATOMS: atom_id res chain seq x y z
N MET A 1 31.06 19.22 -8.45
CA MET A 1 30.04 18.39 -7.74
C MET A 1 28.77 19.23 -7.58
N LYS A 2 27.63 18.78 -8.13
CA LYS A 2 26.31 19.43 -8.05
C LYS A 2 25.52 18.75 -6.94
N LYS A 3 24.80 19.53 -6.11
CA LYS A 3 23.85 19.03 -5.11
C LYS A 3 22.43 19.10 -5.68
N ILE A 4 21.67 18.01 -5.64
CA ILE A 4 20.26 17.93 -6.07
C ILE A 4 19.47 17.32 -4.94
N GLN A 5 18.39 17.97 -4.56
CA GLN A 5 17.43 17.47 -3.57
C GLN A 5 16.30 16.73 -4.27
N SER A 6 15.96 15.54 -3.79
CA SER A 6 14.89 14.73 -4.36
C SER A 6 14.27 13.80 -3.32
N THR A 7 13.07 13.31 -3.62
CA THR A 7 12.31 12.42 -2.73
C THR A 7 12.77 10.96 -2.89
N CYS A 8 12.93 10.26 -1.77
CA CYS A 8 13.19 8.83 -1.72
C CYS A 8 11.94 8.05 -2.10
N ASN A 9 12.01 7.24 -3.13
CA ASN A 9 10.89 6.49 -3.69
C ASN A 9 10.82 5.01 -3.26
N TYR A 10 11.26 4.69 -2.03
CA TYR A 10 11.15 3.32 -1.51
C TYR A 10 9.87 3.06 -0.72
N CYS A 11 9.45 3.97 0.13
CA CYS A 11 8.27 3.74 0.98
C CYS A 11 7.51 5.06 1.23
N ALA A 12 6.30 4.95 1.74
CA ALA A 12 5.35 6.06 1.93
C ALA A 12 5.77 7.12 2.96
N LEU A 13 6.97 7.05 3.49
CA LEU A 13 7.53 8.16 4.26
C LEU A 13 8.00 9.29 3.36
N ASP A 14 8.47 8.99 2.14
CA ASP A 14 8.97 9.99 1.19
C ASP A 14 10.06 10.88 1.81
N CYS A 15 11.03 10.21 2.45
CA CYS A 15 12.19 10.91 3.00
C CYS A 15 12.86 11.76 1.95
N ASN A 16 13.26 12.97 2.31
CA ASN A 16 14.00 13.81 1.38
C ASN A 16 15.51 13.60 1.51
N LEU A 17 16.20 13.53 0.36
CA LEU A 17 17.61 13.20 0.25
C LEU A 17 18.34 14.22 -0.62
N ASP A 18 19.56 14.55 -0.20
CA ASP A 18 20.51 15.34 -0.96
C ASP A 18 21.47 14.41 -1.72
N PHE A 19 21.41 14.47 -3.03
CA PHE A 19 22.29 13.72 -3.93
C PHE A 19 23.43 14.62 -4.41
N TYR A 20 24.65 14.14 -4.30
CA TYR A 20 25.83 14.80 -4.83
C TYR A 20 26.26 14.09 -6.10
N VAL A 21 26.28 14.85 -7.21
CA VAL A 21 26.52 14.33 -8.56
C VAL A 21 27.77 14.93 -9.17
N GLU A 22 28.57 14.09 -9.79
CA GLU A 22 29.76 14.46 -10.55
C GLU A 22 29.86 13.60 -11.82
N ASN A 23 30.05 14.23 -12.97
CA ASN A 23 30.11 13.56 -14.28
C ASN A 23 28.94 12.58 -14.52
N ASN A 24 27.73 13.05 -14.25
CA ASN A 24 26.48 12.28 -14.34
C ASN A 24 26.47 10.96 -13.50
N ARG A 25 27.17 10.96 -12.37
CA ARG A 25 27.18 9.85 -11.40
C ARG A 25 26.89 10.37 -10.00
N ILE A 26 26.06 9.66 -9.29
CA ILE A 26 25.83 9.89 -7.86
C ILE A 26 27.06 9.39 -7.11
N VAL A 27 27.75 10.30 -6.43
CA VAL A 27 28.97 10.00 -5.65
C VAL A 27 28.67 9.94 -4.15
N LYS A 28 27.55 10.55 -3.71
CA LYS A 28 27.15 10.55 -2.30
C LYS A 28 25.64 10.80 -2.19
N VAL A 29 25.00 10.13 -1.24
CA VAL A 29 23.62 10.35 -0.82
C VAL A 29 23.59 10.62 0.68
N VAL A 30 22.91 11.68 1.10
CA VAL A 30 22.72 12.02 2.51
C VAL A 30 21.29 12.45 2.76
N PRO A 31 20.74 12.26 3.97
CA PRO A 31 19.43 12.78 4.30
C PRO A 31 19.43 14.31 4.30
N THR A 32 18.36 14.93 3.79
CA THR A 32 18.19 16.39 3.82
C THR A 32 18.00 16.87 5.27
N PRO A 33 18.83 17.78 5.78
CA PRO A 33 18.66 18.30 7.13
C PRO A 33 17.33 19.05 7.29
N GLY A 34 16.71 18.91 8.45
CA GLY A 34 15.50 19.67 8.81
C GLY A 34 14.21 19.28 8.05
N TYR A 35 14.26 18.29 7.13
CA TYR A 35 13.04 17.86 6.44
C TYR A 35 12.07 17.19 7.44
N PRO A 36 10.77 17.64 7.51
CA PRO A 36 9.87 17.31 8.61
C PRO A 36 9.55 15.81 8.76
N VAL A 37 9.69 15.03 7.69
CA VAL A 37 9.42 13.60 7.69
C VAL A 37 10.54 12.81 8.34
N ASN A 38 11.77 13.01 7.90
CA ASN A 38 12.92 12.18 8.27
C ASN A 38 13.93 12.86 9.19
N ASN A 39 13.72 14.12 9.58
CA ASN A 39 14.55 14.85 10.56
C ASN A 39 16.07 14.68 10.35
N GLY A 40 16.54 14.67 9.09
CA GLY A 40 17.94 14.46 8.78
C GLY A 40 18.44 13.01 8.94
N PHE A 41 17.54 12.02 9.00
CA PHE A 41 17.86 10.59 9.00
C PHE A 41 17.48 9.91 7.70
N SER A 42 18.09 8.78 7.40
CA SER A 42 17.67 7.89 6.31
C SER A 42 17.95 6.44 6.68
N CYS A 43 17.11 5.55 6.18
CA CYS A 43 17.37 4.11 6.30
C CYS A 43 18.32 3.64 5.19
N ILE A 44 18.80 2.41 5.33
CA ILE A 44 19.74 1.83 4.37
C ILE A 44 19.26 1.82 2.94
N LYS A 45 17.94 1.64 2.70
CA LYS A 45 17.35 1.65 1.35
C LYS A 45 17.55 3.03 0.68
N GLY A 46 17.21 4.10 1.39
CA GLY A 46 17.40 5.47 0.89
C GLY A 46 18.87 5.80 0.63
N LEU A 47 19.76 5.42 1.56
CA LEU A 47 21.20 5.64 1.40
C LEU A 47 21.82 4.82 0.26
N SER A 48 21.15 3.75 -0.19
CA SER A 48 21.62 2.89 -1.28
C SER A 48 20.98 3.21 -2.64
N LEU A 49 20.27 4.34 -2.77
CA LEU A 49 19.64 4.71 -4.03
C LEU A 49 20.66 4.93 -5.16
N ASP A 50 21.89 5.34 -4.82
CA ASP A 50 22.98 5.47 -5.78
C ASP A 50 23.31 4.16 -6.51
N LYS A 51 23.07 3.01 -5.90
CA LYS A 51 23.34 1.69 -6.49
C LYS A 51 22.44 1.38 -7.68
N GLN A 52 21.26 1.97 -7.76
CA GLN A 52 20.36 1.79 -8.91
C GLN A 52 20.94 2.30 -10.22
N GLN A 53 21.90 3.24 -10.18
CA GLN A 53 22.57 3.70 -11.40
C GLN A 53 23.40 2.59 -12.11
N THR A 54 23.70 1.49 -11.42
CA THR A 54 24.47 0.36 -11.96
C THR A 54 23.66 -0.91 -12.14
N THR A 55 22.44 -0.97 -11.61
CA THR A 55 21.59 -2.17 -11.69
C THR A 55 20.56 -2.11 -12.82
N VAL A 56 20.27 -0.91 -13.35
CA VAL A 56 19.37 -0.72 -14.49
C VAL A 56 20.17 -0.58 -15.78
N LYS A 57 19.83 -1.35 -16.80
CA LYS A 57 20.49 -1.28 -18.12
C LYS A 57 20.19 0.07 -18.77
N PRO A 58 21.21 0.87 -19.11
CA PRO A 58 20.99 2.15 -19.79
C PRO A 58 20.59 1.96 -21.26
N ASN A 59 19.89 2.95 -21.81
CA ASN A 59 19.52 3.02 -23.23
C ASN A 59 18.81 1.79 -23.81
N SER A 60 18.06 1.05 -22.96
CA SER A 60 17.29 -0.10 -23.43
C SER A 60 16.14 0.33 -24.34
N LEU A 61 15.86 -0.46 -25.37
CA LEU A 61 14.75 -0.26 -26.30
C LEU A 61 13.58 -1.20 -25.98
N PRO A 62 12.36 -0.87 -26.41
CA PRO A 62 11.20 -1.76 -26.35
C PRO A 62 11.50 -3.12 -26.99
N LYS A 63 10.92 -4.17 -26.42
CA LYS A 63 11.05 -5.52 -26.93
C LYS A 63 9.69 -6.10 -27.27
N ILE A 64 9.55 -6.72 -28.43
CA ILE A 64 8.34 -7.42 -28.88
C ILE A 64 8.67 -8.89 -29.05
N ARG A 65 7.88 -9.78 -28.42
CA ARG A 65 8.04 -11.24 -28.53
C ARG A 65 7.66 -11.69 -29.93
N GLN A 66 8.52 -12.54 -30.51
CA GLN A 66 8.31 -13.14 -31.80
C GLN A 66 7.60 -14.51 -31.64
N GLU A 67 7.14 -15.09 -32.75
CA GLU A 67 6.47 -16.41 -32.77
C GLU A 67 7.35 -17.55 -32.25
N ASP A 68 8.67 -17.45 -32.42
CA ASP A 68 9.65 -18.42 -31.90
C ASP A 68 9.94 -18.24 -30.40
N GLY A 69 9.29 -17.28 -29.74
CA GLY A 69 9.47 -16.94 -28.32
C GLY A 69 10.63 -15.99 -28.03
N SER A 70 11.48 -15.65 -29.00
CA SER A 70 12.55 -14.66 -28.86
C SER A 70 12.00 -13.24 -28.76
N PHE A 71 12.83 -12.29 -28.29
CA PHE A 71 12.49 -10.88 -28.28
C PHE A 71 13.26 -10.13 -29.37
N LYS A 72 12.52 -9.30 -30.13
CA LYS A 72 13.08 -8.31 -31.05
C LYS A 72 13.05 -6.95 -30.42
N GLU A 73 14.19 -6.25 -30.37
CA GLU A 73 14.24 -4.82 -30.03
C GLU A 73 13.70 -4.00 -31.18
N VAL A 74 12.89 -2.96 -30.85
CA VAL A 74 12.27 -2.06 -31.81
C VAL A 74 12.41 -0.61 -31.32
N SER A 75 12.17 0.37 -32.19
CA SER A 75 12.09 1.78 -31.77
C SER A 75 10.88 2.01 -30.86
N TRP A 76 10.91 3.11 -30.09
CA TRP A 76 9.78 3.49 -29.25
C TRP A 76 8.50 3.71 -30.08
N ASP A 77 8.60 4.38 -31.24
CA ASP A 77 7.45 4.60 -32.11
C ASP A 77 6.84 3.30 -32.64
N GLU A 78 7.69 2.32 -33.02
CA GLU A 78 7.22 0.98 -33.41
C GLU A 78 6.55 0.26 -32.23
N GLY A 79 7.14 0.36 -31.03
CA GLY A 79 6.58 -0.22 -29.81
C GLY A 79 5.22 0.39 -29.44
N PHE A 80 5.10 1.71 -29.46
CA PHE A 80 3.85 2.42 -29.20
C PHE A 80 2.76 2.06 -30.20
N LYS A 81 3.12 2.07 -31.48
CA LYS A 81 2.19 1.70 -32.55
C LYS A 81 1.71 0.26 -32.41
N TYR A 82 2.60 -0.67 -32.14
CA TYR A 82 2.25 -2.07 -31.96
C TYR A 82 1.24 -2.26 -30.81
N VAL A 83 1.51 -1.66 -29.64
CA VAL A 83 0.60 -1.74 -28.48
C VAL A 83 -0.75 -1.08 -28.80
N ALA A 84 -0.75 0.12 -29.38
CA ALA A 84 -1.96 0.85 -29.74
C ALA A 84 -2.83 0.07 -30.74
N ASP A 85 -2.22 -0.50 -31.78
CA ASP A 85 -2.94 -1.30 -32.78
C ASP A 85 -3.54 -2.57 -32.17
N LYS A 86 -2.79 -3.28 -31.32
CA LYS A 86 -3.27 -4.48 -30.62
C LYS A 86 -4.41 -4.18 -29.64
N LEU A 87 -4.32 -3.07 -28.90
CA LEU A 87 -5.41 -2.64 -28.02
C LEU A 87 -6.70 -2.38 -28.81
N LYS A 88 -6.61 -1.66 -29.94
CA LYS A 88 -7.75 -1.41 -30.84
C LYS A 88 -8.32 -2.70 -31.44
N GLU A 89 -7.44 -3.59 -31.91
CA GLU A 89 -7.83 -4.90 -32.47
C GLU A 89 -8.63 -5.72 -31.46
N ILE A 90 -8.11 -5.85 -30.24
CA ILE A 90 -8.77 -6.60 -29.15
C ILE A 90 -10.13 -5.98 -28.80
N GLN A 91 -10.19 -4.66 -28.64
CA GLN A 91 -11.45 -3.98 -28.32
C GLN A 91 -12.48 -4.05 -29.45
N ALA A 92 -12.03 -3.95 -30.71
CA ALA A 92 -12.93 -4.11 -31.85
C ALA A 92 -13.54 -5.51 -31.93
N LYS A 93 -12.79 -6.53 -31.52
CA LYS A 93 -13.22 -7.93 -31.57
C LYS A 93 -14.06 -8.36 -30.36
N TYR A 94 -13.72 -7.88 -29.15
CA TYR A 94 -14.27 -8.39 -27.90
C TYR A 94 -14.96 -7.33 -27.03
N GLY A 95 -14.94 -6.05 -27.45
CA GLY A 95 -15.50 -4.93 -26.69
C GLY A 95 -14.50 -4.23 -25.75
N PRO A 96 -14.86 -3.05 -25.21
CA PRO A 96 -13.94 -2.21 -24.45
C PRO A 96 -13.47 -2.86 -23.13
N GLU A 97 -14.31 -3.67 -22.48
CA GLU A 97 -13.95 -4.33 -21.22
C GLU A 97 -13.01 -5.55 -21.39
N SER A 98 -12.65 -5.92 -22.64
CA SER A 98 -11.71 -7.01 -22.95
C SER A 98 -10.25 -6.66 -22.72
N VAL A 99 -9.96 -5.43 -22.31
CA VAL A 99 -8.62 -4.95 -21.94
C VAL A 99 -8.60 -4.52 -20.48
N ALA A 100 -7.44 -4.61 -19.85
CA ALA A 100 -7.25 -4.14 -18.50
C ALA A 100 -5.84 -3.52 -18.31
N GLY A 101 -5.75 -2.63 -17.32
CA GLY A 101 -4.49 -2.09 -16.83
C GLY A 101 -4.31 -2.34 -15.34
N ILE A 102 -3.11 -2.70 -14.93
CA ILE A 102 -2.74 -2.81 -13.52
C ILE A 102 -1.49 -1.98 -13.27
N SER A 103 -1.61 -0.98 -12.38
CA SER A 103 -0.47 -0.16 -12.01
C SER A 103 0.03 -0.45 -10.59
N THR A 104 0.96 0.34 -10.13
CA THR A 104 1.57 0.26 -8.79
C THR A 104 1.20 1.46 -7.93
N GLY A 105 1.57 1.49 -6.66
CA GLY A 105 1.58 2.71 -5.83
C GLY A 105 2.97 3.35 -5.73
N GLN A 106 3.86 3.10 -6.69
CA GLN A 106 5.24 3.59 -6.68
C GLN A 106 5.57 4.58 -7.80
N LEU A 107 4.63 4.85 -8.69
CA LEU A 107 4.74 5.87 -9.73
C LEU A 107 4.50 7.27 -9.18
N THR A 108 4.78 8.30 -9.97
CA THR A 108 4.40 9.68 -9.63
C THR A 108 2.88 9.88 -9.79
N MET A 109 2.34 10.93 -9.19
CA MET A 109 0.93 11.28 -9.32
C MET A 109 0.54 11.47 -10.79
N GLU A 110 1.41 12.10 -11.56
CA GLU A 110 1.23 12.39 -12.97
C GLU A 110 1.20 11.12 -13.83
N GLU A 111 2.08 10.15 -13.52
CA GLU A 111 2.10 8.84 -14.18
C GLU A 111 0.82 8.04 -13.93
N PHE A 112 0.27 8.11 -12.72
CA PHE A 112 -1.06 7.53 -12.45
C PHE A 112 -2.16 8.22 -13.24
N ALA A 113 -2.14 9.53 -13.25
CA ALA A 113 -3.19 10.32 -13.88
C ALA A 113 -3.25 10.08 -15.40
N ILE A 114 -2.11 10.13 -16.10
CA ILE A 114 -2.08 9.87 -17.55
C ILE A 114 -2.46 8.42 -17.87
N PHE A 115 -2.04 7.44 -17.06
CA PHE A 115 -2.42 6.05 -17.26
C PHE A 115 -3.95 5.85 -17.13
N GLY A 116 -4.54 6.45 -16.10
CA GLY A 116 -5.99 6.42 -15.94
C GLY A 116 -6.73 7.17 -17.04
N HIS A 117 -6.16 8.26 -17.56
CA HIS A 117 -6.75 9.01 -18.66
C HIS A 117 -6.76 8.19 -19.96
N VAL A 118 -5.64 7.58 -20.32
CA VAL A 118 -5.52 6.73 -21.52
C VAL A 118 -6.40 5.48 -21.40
N MET A 119 -6.24 4.74 -20.34
CA MET A 119 -6.89 3.41 -20.21
C MET A 119 -8.36 3.52 -19.84
N ARG A 120 -8.67 4.17 -18.71
CA ARG A 120 -10.04 4.18 -18.19
C ARG A 120 -10.93 5.18 -18.91
N ASN A 121 -10.47 6.40 -19.15
CA ASN A 121 -11.31 7.42 -19.78
C ASN A 121 -11.39 7.21 -21.29
N TYR A 122 -10.27 7.18 -22.00
CA TYR A 122 -10.29 7.08 -23.47
C TYR A 122 -10.67 5.69 -23.97
N LEU A 123 -9.95 4.65 -23.52
CA LEU A 123 -10.22 3.27 -23.95
C LEU A 123 -11.42 2.61 -23.25
N LYS A 124 -12.01 3.25 -22.22
CA LYS A 124 -13.13 2.68 -21.44
C LYS A 124 -12.84 1.30 -20.85
N THR A 125 -11.61 1.02 -20.46
CA THR A 125 -11.18 -0.28 -19.98
C THR A 125 -11.18 -0.38 -18.45
N ASN A 126 -10.85 -1.58 -17.97
CA ASN A 126 -10.69 -1.86 -16.55
C ASN A 126 -9.31 -1.41 -16.06
N VAL A 127 -9.25 -0.65 -14.96
CA VAL A 127 -7.99 -0.21 -14.33
C VAL A 127 -8.06 -0.41 -12.83
N ASP A 128 -7.06 -1.08 -12.28
CA ASP A 128 -6.80 -1.14 -10.84
C ASP A 128 -5.28 -1.11 -10.58
N GLY A 129 -4.87 -1.16 -9.35
CA GLY A 129 -3.45 -1.11 -9.00
C GLY A 129 -3.12 -1.96 -7.78
N ASN A 130 -1.81 -2.21 -7.59
CA ASN A 130 -1.37 -3.03 -6.48
C ASN A 130 -1.54 -2.37 -5.09
N THR A 131 -2.00 -1.13 -5.02
CA THR A 131 -2.52 -0.55 -3.77
C THR A 131 -3.77 -1.27 -3.27
N ARG A 132 -4.47 -2.00 -4.15
CA ARG A 132 -5.53 -2.97 -3.79
C ARG A 132 -5.02 -4.07 -2.88
N LEU A 133 -3.78 -4.50 -3.03
CA LEU A 133 -3.14 -5.56 -2.25
C LEU A 133 -2.54 -5.06 -0.92
N CYS A 134 -2.69 -3.75 -0.64
CA CYS A 134 -1.92 -3.05 0.39
C CYS A 134 -2.80 -2.24 1.34
N MET A 135 -3.52 -1.24 0.82
CA MET A 135 -4.21 -0.22 1.62
C MET A 135 -5.69 -0.06 1.29
N ALA A 136 -6.26 -0.88 0.41
CA ALA A 136 -7.68 -0.78 0.05
C ALA A 136 -8.59 -0.88 1.28
N THR A 137 -8.23 -1.69 2.25
CA THR A 137 -8.92 -1.82 3.54
C THR A 137 -8.98 -0.48 4.28
N ALA A 138 -7.85 0.18 4.48
CA ALA A 138 -7.82 1.48 5.18
C ALA A 138 -8.58 2.57 4.40
N VAL A 139 -8.50 2.55 3.05
CA VAL A 139 -9.27 3.46 2.19
C VAL A 139 -10.77 3.33 2.44
N VAL A 140 -11.29 2.10 2.41
CA VAL A 140 -12.73 1.85 2.62
C VAL A 140 -13.12 2.18 4.05
N ALA A 141 -12.30 1.80 5.03
CA ALA A 141 -12.55 2.12 6.43
C ALA A 141 -12.66 3.64 6.65
N HIS A 142 -11.70 4.43 6.14
CA HIS A 142 -11.74 5.90 6.24
C HIS A 142 -12.96 6.49 5.52
N LYS A 143 -13.26 6.04 4.29
CA LYS A 143 -14.42 6.54 3.53
C LYS A 143 -15.73 6.29 4.26
N GLN A 144 -15.93 5.12 4.83
CA GLN A 144 -17.15 4.78 5.56
C GLN A 144 -17.24 5.48 6.91
N SER A 145 -16.13 5.63 7.63
CA SER A 145 -16.11 6.26 8.96
C SER A 145 -15.97 7.78 8.91
N TYR A 146 -15.17 8.33 7.98
CA TYR A 146 -14.80 9.75 7.92
C TYR A 146 -15.37 10.50 6.71
N GLY A 147 -15.94 9.77 5.73
CA GLY A 147 -16.50 10.34 4.49
C GLY A 147 -15.48 10.48 3.34
N PHE A 148 -14.18 10.39 3.61
CA PHE A 148 -13.12 10.48 2.61
C PHE A 148 -11.89 9.66 3.04
N ASP A 149 -11.04 9.28 2.07
CA ASP A 149 -9.77 8.61 2.35
C ASP A 149 -8.72 9.64 2.80
N ALA A 150 -8.81 10.05 4.04
CA ALA A 150 -7.97 11.09 4.61
C ALA A 150 -7.49 10.71 6.03
N PRO A 151 -6.28 10.13 6.14
CA PRO A 151 -5.67 9.91 7.45
C PRO A 151 -5.40 11.26 8.13
N GLY A 152 -5.84 11.39 9.38
CA GLY A 152 -5.84 12.68 10.09
C GLY A 152 -4.50 13.10 10.69
N TYR A 153 -3.60 12.16 10.89
CA TYR A 153 -2.35 12.31 11.67
C TYR A 153 -1.22 13.05 10.94
N THR A 154 -0.20 13.38 11.71
CA THR A 154 1.15 13.69 11.24
C THR A 154 2.15 12.72 11.84
N LEU A 155 3.33 12.58 11.24
CA LEU A 155 4.40 11.75 11.80
C LEU A 155 4.89 12.25 13.16
N GLN A 156 4.72 13.54 13.44
CA GLN A 156 5.05 14.12 14.74
C GLN A 156 4.22 13.53 15.89
N ASP A 157 3.04 12.96 15.60
CA ASP A 157 2.21 12.33 16.63
C ASP A 157 2.89 11.19 17.35
N LEU A 158 3.82 10.47 16.68
CA LEU A 158 4.65 9.45 17.30
C LEU A 158 5.58 9.99 18.40
N GLU A 159 5.95 11.27 18.31
CA GLU A 159 6.83 11.94 19.29
C GLU A 159 6.04 12.57 20.45
N LEU A 160 4.72 12.73 20.27
CA LEU A 160 3.81 13.43 21.19
C LEU A 160 2.87 12.49 21.95
N SER A 161 2.70 11.25 21.51
CA SER A 161 1.87 10.25 22.19
C SER A 161 2.49 9.80 23.48
N ASP A 162 1.68 9.59 24.50
CA ASP A 162 2.11 8.91 25.73
C ASP A 162 1.80 7.40 25.69
N THR A 163 0.90 7.00 24.80
CA THR A 163 0.55 5.60 24.57
C THR A 163 0.46 5.33 23.07
N ILE A 164 1.40 4.55 22.55
CA ILE A 164 1.51 4.19 21.13
C ILE A 164 1.18 2.72 20.98
N ILE A 165 0.13 2.38 20.23
CA ILE A 165 -0.33 1.00 20.04
C ILE A 165 -0.16 0.59 18.59
N PHE A 166 0.72 -0.36 18.32
CA PHE A 166 0.90 -0.97 17.00
C PHE A 166 0.09 -2.26 16.89
N ILE A 167 -0.75 -2.39 15.87
CA ILE A 167 -1.62 -3.54 15.63
C ILE A 167 -1.29 -4.13 14.27
N GLY A 168 -0.79 -5.38 14.24
CA GLY A 168 -0.40 -6.05 12.99
C GLY A 168 0.61 -5.24 12.17
N ALA A 169 1.57 -4.60 12.85
CA ALA A 169 2.52 -3.67 12.25
C ALA A 169 3.95 -3.89 12.77
N ASN A 170 4.92 -3.91 11.83
CA ASN A 170 6.34 -4.08 12.16
C ASN A 170 7.20 -2.93 11.60
N PRO A 171 7.07 -1.70 12.12
CA PRO A 171 7.79 -0.54 11.62
C PRO A 171 9.31 -0.61 11.79
N VAL A 172 9.83 -1.36 12.75
CA VAL A 172 11.28 -1.58 12.90
C VAL A 172 11.89 -2.07 11.58
N VAL A 173 11.22 -2.98 10.89
CA VAL A 173 11.68 -3.55 9.61
C VAL A 173 11.12 -2.77 8.42
N ALA A 174 9.82 -2.51 8.42
CA ALA A 174 9.14 -1.94 7.24
C ALA A 174 9.37 -0.44 7.07
N HIS A 175 9.38 0.33 8.16
CA HIS A 175 9.45 1.79 8.19
C HIS A 175 10.47 2.30 9.23
N PRO A 176 11.78 2.04 9.04
CA PRO A 176 12.78 2.35 10.06
C PRO A 176 12.81 3.83 10.50
N ILE A 177 12.47 4.76 9.60
CA ILE A 177 12.42 6.20 9.95
C ILE A 177 11.19 6.51 10.81
N LEU A 178 10.03 5.88 10.56
CA LEU A 178 8.87 5.99 11.45
C LEU A 178 9.20 5.46 12.85
N TRP A 179 9.86 4.30 12.93
CA TRP A 179 10.34 3.75 14.20
C TRP A 179 11.35 4.67 14.87
N GLY A 180 12.22 5.33 14.09
CA GLY A 180 13.15 6.35 14.60
C GLY A 180 12.44 7.48 15.35
N ARG A 181 11.24 7.90 14.87
CA ARG A 181 10.41 8.91 15.56
C ARG A 181 9.83 8.40 16.87
N VAL A 182 9.39 7.13 16.93
CA VAL A 182 8.96 6.50 18.20
C VAL A 182 10.11 6.59 19.23
N ARG A 183 11.34 6.29 18.81
CA ARG A 183 12.52 6.37 19.69
C ARG A 183 12.91 7.80 20.07
N GLN A 184 12.47 8.79 19.32
CA GLN A 184 12.67 10.22 19.63
C GLN A 184 11.59 10.78 20.55
N ASN A 185 10.56 10.01 20.86
CA ASN A 185 9.52 10.39 21.81
C ASN A 185 10.13 10.69 23.19
N LYS A 186 9.90 11.91 23.68
CA LYS A 186 10.43 12.41 24.98
C LYS A 186 9.33 12.59 26.02
N VAL A 187 8.12 12.14 25.73
CA VAL A 187 7.01 12.20 26.71
C VAL A 187 7.38 11.28 27.89
N PRO A 188 7.44 11.81 29.11
CA PRO A 188 7.84 11.01 30.27
C PRO A 188 6.89 9.84 30.49
N GLY A 189 7.46 8.62 30.61
CA GLY A 189 6.70 7.43 30.89
C GLY A 189 5.84 6.92 29.75
N HIS A 190 6.06 7.40 28.50
CA HIS A 190 5.33 6.90 27.34
C HIS A 190 5.45 5.38 27.22
N LYS A 191 4.42 4.75 26.65
CA LYS A 191 4.33 3.30 26.45
C LYS A 191 4.22 2.97 24.98
N VAL A 192 4.95 1.95 24.57
CA VAL A 192 4.82 1.31 23.26
C VAL A 192 4.24 -0.09 23.44
N ILE A 193 3.11 -0.32 22.81
CA ILE A 193 2.31 -1.54 22.92
C ILE A 193 2.24 -2.18 21.54
N VAL A 194 2.39 -3.49 21.44
CA VAL A 194 2.25 -4.26 20.21
C VAL A 194 1.22 -5.36 20.38
N ILE A 195 0.26 -5.39 19.47
CA ILE A 195 -0.74 -6.46 19.34
C ILE A 195 -0.43 -7.18 18.02
N ASP A 196 0.13 -8.37 18.08
CA ASP A 196 0.57 -9.16 16.91
C ASP A 196 0.73 -10.63 17.33
N PRO A 197 0.24 -11.61 16.56
CA PRO A 197 0.43 -13.02 16.89
C PRO A 197 1.92 -13.41 16.99
N ARG A 198 2.77 -12.81 16.17
CA ARG A 198 4.21 -13.02 16.19
C ARG A 198 4.91 -11.99 17.08
N ARG A 199 5.88 -12.42 17.88
CA ARG A 199 6.79 -11.52 18.58
C ARG A 199 7.77 -10.90 17.58
N SER A 200 7.25 -9.93 16.82
CA SER A 200 7.99 -9.24 15.74
C SER A 200 9.14 -8.39 16.30
N GLU A 201 10.02 -7.90 15.42
CA GLU A 201 11.12 -7.00 15.80
C GLU A 201 10.61 -5.73 16.49
N THR A 202 9.41 -5.27 16.15
CA THR A 202 8.75 -4.16 16.87
C THR A 202 8.28 -4.62 18.25
N ALA A 203 7.69 -5.81 18.37
CA ALA A 203 7.28 -6.37 19.65
C ALA A 203 8.45 -6.62 20.60
N MET A 204 9.62 -7.01 20.09
CA MET A 204 10.84 -7.16 20.89
C MET A 204 11.38 -5.84 21.46
N ASN A 205 10.97 -4.71 20.88
CA ASN A 205 11.38 -3.36 21.29
C ASN A 205 10.26 -2.55 21.94
N ALA A 206 9.12 -3.19 22.26
CA ALA A 206 7.97 -2.57 22.90
C ALA A 206 7.98 -2.83 24.42
N ASP A 207 7.25 -1.99 25.16
CA ASP A 207 7.03 -2.18 26.61
C ASP A 207 6.07 -3.35 26.88
N HIS A 208 5.05 -3.52 26.02
CA HIS A 208 4.05 -4.58 26.14
C HIS A 208 3.84 -5.27 24.79
N TRP A 209 3.74 -6.59 24.80
CA TRP A 209 3.37 -7.40 23.66
C TRP A 209 2.21 -8.33 24.02
N TYR A 210 1.15 -8.30 23.21
CA TYR A 210 -0.02 -9.15 23.34
C TYR A 210 -0.10 -10.08 22.14
N GLY A 211 0.32 -11.32 22.34
CA GLY A 211 0.36 -12.39 21.32
C GLY A 211 -0.99 -13.08 21.20
N LEU A 212 -1.94 -12.44 20.53
CA LEU A 212 -3.28 -13.00 20.33
C LEU A 212 -3.26 -14.15 19.31
N LYS A 213 -4.31 -14.99 19.32
CA LYS A 213 -4.54 -15.96 18.23
C LYS A 213 -4.71 -15.21 16.91
N TRP A 214 -4.22 -15.79 15.81
CA TRP A 214 -4.36 -15.22 14.47
C TRP A 214 -5.84 -14.99 14.12
N LYS A 215 -6.11 -13.84 13.46
CA LYS A 215 -7.46 -13.39 13.07
C LYS A 215 -8.47 -13.22 14.22
N SER A 216 -8.02 -13.02 15.44
CA SER A 216 -8.88 -12.65 16.56
C SER A 216 -8.84 -11.14 16.89
N ASP A 217 -8.23 -10.35 16.02
CA ASP A 217 -8.07 -8.90 16.20
C ASP A 217 -9.41 -8.19 16.37
N LEU A 218 -10.39 -8.45 15.50
CA LEU A 218 -11.72 -7.82 15.55
C LEU A 218 -12.45 -8.17 16.85
N LEU A 219 -12.38 -9.43 17.26
CA LEU A 219 -12.95 -9.88 18.52
C LEU A 219 -12.30 -9.18 19.72
N LEU A 220 -10.95 -9.06 19.73
CA LEU A 220 -10.24 -8.34 20.80
C LEU A 220 -10.67 -6.88 20.86
N LEU A 221 -10.72 -6.20 19.73
CA LEU A 221 -11.07 -4.77 19.65
C LEU A 221 -12.50 -4.50 20.13
N TYR A 222 -13.46 -5.37 19.78
CA TYR A 222 -14.83 -5.27 20.28
C TYR A 222 -14.92 -5.61 21.79
N THR A 223 -14.13 -6.56 22.26
CA THR A 223 -14.05 -6.85 23.71
C THR A 223 -13.48 -5.66 24.49
N ILE A 224 -12.44 -5.01 23.97
CA ILE A 224 -11.89 -3.77 24.55
C ILE A 224 -12.95 -2.67 24.55
N ALA A 225 -13.66 -2.47 23.44
CA ALA A 225 -14.73 -1.48 23.35
C ALA A 225 -15.85 -1.74 24.38
N ASN A 226 -16.28 -3.00 24.51
CA ASN A 226 -17.25 -3.40 25.54
C ASN A 226 -16.75 -3.04 26.96
N GLN A 227 -15.50 -3.37 27.30
CA GLN A 227 -14.94 -3.10 28.62
C GLN A 227 -14.76 -1.59 28.90
N LEU A 228 -14.40 -0.79 27.89
CA LEU A 228 -14.36 0.68 28.01
C LEU A 228 -15.74 1.25 28.30
N ILE A 229 -16.79 0.72 27.67
CA ILE A 229 -18.18 1.11 27.90
C ILE A 229 -18.65 0.70 29.29
N GLU A 230 -18.42 -0.54 29.73
CA GLU A 230 -18.83 -1.03 31.05
C GLU A 230 -18.19 -0.25 32.21
N LYS A 231 -16.95 0.25 32.00
CA LYS A 231 -16.23 1.06 33.00
C LYS A 231 -16.48 2.55 32.87
N ASP A 232 -17.27 2.98 31.89
CA ASP A 232 -17.50 4.38 31.55
C ASP A 232 -16.21 5.16 31.22
N TYR A 233 -15.28 4.53 30.53
CA TYR A 233 -14.00 5.09 30.06
C TYR A 233 -14.14 5.77 28.71
N LEU A 234 -15.07 6.72 28.60
CA LEU A 234 -15.54 7.34 27.36
C LEU A 234 -15.33 8.86 27.34
N ASP A 235 -15.10 9.43 26.17
CA ASP A 235 -15.22 10.88 25.94
C ASP A 235 -16.66 11.21 25.47
N HIS A 236 -17.57 11.33 26.43
CA HIS A 236 -18.99 11.57 26.18
C HIS A 236 -19.24 12.86 25.37
N THR A 237 -18.42 13.89 25.58
CA THR A 237 -18.55 15.16 24.85
C THR A 237 -18.22 14.94 23.38
N PHE A 238 -17.09 14.32 23.10
CA PHE A 238 -16.67 14.02 21.72
C PHE A 238 -17.69 13.13 21.01
N ILE A 239 -18.16 12.07 21.69
CA ILE A 239 -19.18 11.16 21.15
C ILE A 239 -20.45 11.93 20.75
N ALA A 240 -20.99 12.74 21.62
CA ALA A 240 -22.25 13.47 21.39
C ALA A 240 -22.12 14.53 20.27
N GLU A 241 -21.02 15.26 20.25
CA GLU A 241 -20.85 16.40 19.35
C GLU A 241 -20.35 15.97 17.94
N HIS A 242 -19.48 14.94 17.86
CA HIS A 242 -18.70 14.65 16.66
C HIS A 242 -18.92 13.25 16.05
N THR A 243 -19.82 12.44 16.62
CA THR A 243 -20.05 11.07 16.11
C THR A 243 -21.53 10.75 15.89
N GLU A 244 -21.80 9.71 15.13
CA GLU A 244 -23.11 9.10 14.89
C GLU A 244 -23.05 7.59 15.09
N LYS A 245 -24.19 6.97 15.45
CA LYS A 245 -24.39 5.54 15.67
C LYS A 245 -23.66 4.95 16.89
N PHE A 246 -23.30 5.80 17.88
CA PHE A 246 -22.64 5.27 19.09
C PHE A 246 -23.57 4.39 19.93
N GLU A 247 -24.84 4.75 20.10
CA GLU A 247 -25.76 3.95 20.90
C GLU A 247 -26.03 2.58 20.28
N GLU A 248 -26.13 2.51 18.94
CA GLU A 248 -26.24 1.24 18.23
C GLU A 248 -24.96 0.40 18.40
N PHE A 249 -23.79 1.02 18.31
CA PHE A 249 -22.51 0.35 18.55
C PHE A 249 -22.39 -0.16 19.99
N LYS A 250 -22.79 0.64 20.97
CA LYS A 250 -22.81 0.30 22.39
C LYS A 250 -23.69 -0.93 22.68
N GLU A 251 -24.88 -0.99 22.06
CA GLU A 251 -25.75 -2.15 22.16
C GLU A 251 -25.13 -3.39 21.51
N PHE A 252 -24.56 -3.21 20.33
CA PHE A 252 -23.93 -4.28 19.56
C PHE A 252 -22.78 -4.95 20.31
N VAL A 253 -21.88 -4.18 20.93
CA VAL A 253 -20.68 -4.75 21.58
C VAL A 253 -20.98 -5.43 22.92
N LYS A 254 -22.19 -5.36 23.46
CA LYS A 254 -22.58 -6.13 24.65
C LYS A 254 -22.39 -7.64 24.48
N ALA A 255 -22.52 -8.14 23.25
CA ALA A 255 -22.29 -9.55 22.94
C ALA A 255 -20.81 -9.97 23.01
N TYR A 256 -19.89 -9.00 23.07
CA TYR A 256 -18.44 -9.23 23.09
C TYR A 256 -17.87 -9.08 24.50
N THR A 257 -18.35 -9.98 25.40
CA THR A 257 -17.96 -10.00 26.82
C THR A 257 -16.48 -10.30 27.00
N LEU A 258 -15.96 -10.00 28.17
CA LEU A 258 -14.57 -10.30 28.54
C LEU A 258 -14.26 -11.81 28.42
N GLU A 259 -15.21 -12.68 28.82
CA GLU A 259 -15.06 -14.13 28.72
C GLU A 259 -14.96 -14.60 27.28
N ARG A 260 -15.81 -14.07 26.38
CA ARG A 260 -15.74 -14.34 24.94
C ARG A 260 -14.41 -13.86 24.35
N GLY A 261 -13.92 -12.70 24.81
CA GLY A 261 -12.60 -12.19 24.42
C GLY A 261 -11.46 -13.10 24.83
N VAL A 262 -11.44 -13.58 26.09
CA VAL A 262 -10.43 -14.51 26.61
C VAL A 262 -10.41 -15.80 25.79
N GLU A 263 -11.56 -16.43 25.60
CA GLU A 263 -11.70 -17.69 24.86
C GLU A 263 -11.24 -17.57 23.41
N GLY A 264 -11.70 -16.52 22.71
CA GLY A 264 -11.47 -16.36 21.28
C GLY A 264 -10.08 -15.85 20.93
N THR A 265 -9.50 -14.97 21.77
CA THR A 265 -8.19 -14.35 21.49
C THR A 265 -7.01 -15.14 22.04
N GLY A 266 -7.24 -15.99 23.05
CA GLY A 266 -6.19 -16.69 23.77
C GLY A 266 -5.39 -15.81 24.74
N LEU A 267 -5.74 -14.54 24.88
CA LEU A 267 -5.19 -13.65 25.91
C LEU A 267 -5.85 -13.92 27.24
N SER A 268 -5.12 -13.72 28.34
CA SER A 268 -5.71 -13.85 29.69
C SER A 268 -6.64 -12.66 29.97
N LYS A 269 -7.51 -12.84 30.97
CA LYS A 269 -8.39 -11.78 31.47
C LYS A 269 -7.58 -10.54 31.90
N GLU A 270 -6.48 -10.77 32.60
CA GLU A 270 -5.58 -9.73 33.11
C GLU A 270 -4.95 -8.94 31.94
N GLN A 271 -4.52 -9.62 30.87
CA GLN A 271 -3.94 -8.97 29.67
C GLN A 271 -4.95 -8.08 28.95
N ILE A 272 -6.19 -8.54 28.78
CA ILE A 272 -7.23 -7.72 28.13
C ILE A 272 -7.56 -6.51 29.00
N LEU A 273 -7.73 -6.69 30.32
CA LEU A 273 -8.01 -5.58 31.22
C LEU A 273 -6.83 -4.61 31.33
N GLU A 274 -5.59 -5.10 31.28
CA GLU A 274 -4.40 -4.23 31.22
C GLU A 274 -4.42 -3.35 29.97
N LEU A 275 -4.76 -3.90 28.79
CA LEU A 275 -4.93 -3.11 27.56
C LEU A 275 -6.00 -2.01 27.72
N VAL A 276 -7.13 -2.33 28.33
CA VAL A 276 -8.22 -1.37 28.62
C VAL A 276 -7.71 -0.25 29.52
N GLU A 277 -6.99 -0.56 30.60
CA GLU A 277 -6.41 0.43 31.51
C GLU A 277 -5.31 1.28 30.83
N LEU A 278 -4.47 0.69 29.98
CA LEU A 278 -3.44 1.41 29.23
C LEU A 278 -4.07 2.42 28.26
N ILE A 279 -5.18 2.07 27.61
CA ILE A 279 -5.92 2.98 26.74
C ILE A 279 -6.58 4.11 27.56
N HIS A 280 -7.24 3.77 28.66
CA HIS A 280 -7.94 4.73 29.51
C HIS A 280 -6.99 5.74 30.17
N ASN A 281 -5.89 5.26 30.73
CA ASN A 281 -4.92 6.11 31.45
C ASN A 281 -4.03 6.92 30.50
N GLY A 282 -4.00 6.60 29.21
CA GLY A 282 -3.33 7.37 28.19
C GLY A 282 -4.06 8.69 27.92
N LYS A 283 -3.35 9.80 28.03
CA LYS A 283 -3.89 11.14 27.70
C LYS A 283 -3.82 11.45 26.22
N LYS A 284 -2.93 10.79 25.51
CA LYS A 284 -2.66 10.92 24.08
C LYS A 284 -2.39 9.54 23.51
N VAL A 285 -3.44 8.80 23.21
CA VAL A 285 -3.37 7.45 22.67
C VAL A 285 -3.40 7.50 21.16
N SER A 286 -2.43 6.87 20.52
CA SER A 286 -2.40 6.69 19.06
C SER A 286 -2.35 5.22 18.69
N PHE A 287 -3.24 4.82 17.79
CA PHE A 287 -3.33 3.48 17.24
C PHE A 287 -2.72 3.46 15.84
N TRP A 288 -1.84 2.52 15.57
CA TRP A 288 -1.11 2.41 14.30
C TRP A 288 -1.21 1.01 13.75
N TRP A 289 -1.73 0.84 12.53
CA TRP A 289 -1.86 -0.47 11.90
C TRP A 289 -1.35 -0.49 10.46
N THR A 290 -1.07 -1.70 9.95
CA THR A 290 -0.76 -1.91 8.55
C THR A 290 -1.20 -3.30 8.08
N MET A 291 -0.38 -4.05 7.37
CA MET A 291 -0.77 -5.25 6.62
C MET A 291 -1.30 -6.40 7.48
N GLY A 292 -0.96 -6.52 8.76
CA GLY A 292 -1.54 -7.53 9.65
C GLY A 292 -3.05 -7.38 9.80
N VAL A 293 -3.54 -6.13 9.81
CA VAL A 293 -4.97 -5.79 9.81
C VAL A 293 -5.53 -5.80 8.39
N ASN A 294 -4.85 -5.09 7.44
CA ASN A 294 -5.41 -4.84 6.11
C ASN A 294 -5.60 -6.11 5.27
N GLN A 295 -4.70 -7.07 5.39
CA GLN A 295 -4.68 -8.29 4.57
C GLN A 295 -5.44 -9.45 5.23
N GLY A 296 -6.71 -9.28 5.50
CA GLY A 296 -7.60 -10.25 6.12
C GLY A 296 -8.99 -10.32 5.46
N TYR A 297 -9.75 -11.36 5.71
CA TYR A 297 -11.08 -11.56 5.13
C TYR A 297 -12.18 -10.65 5.73
N GLU A 298 -11.95 -10.04 6.90
CA GLU A 298 -12.82 -9.06 7.58
C GLU A 298 -12.05 -7.79 7.96
N ALA A 299 -11.08 -7.44 7.11
CA ALA A 299 -10.09 -6.42 7.39
C ALA A 299 -10.68 -5.00 7.53
N VAL A 300 -11.70 -4.65 6.72
CA VAL A 300 -12.34 -3.33 6.80
C VAL A 300 -13.00 -3.13 8.17
N ARG A 301 -13.71 -4.14 8.70
CA ARG A 301 -14.33 -4.05 10.03
C ARG A 301 -13.30 -4.04 11.14
N THR A 302 -12.18 -4.74 10.99
CA THR A 302 -11.06 -4.69 11.95
C THR A 302 -10.44 -3.28 11.99
N ALA A 303 -10.17 -2.66 10.85
CA ALA A 303 -9.68 -1.28 10.80
C ALA A 303 -10.68 -0.27 11.39
N GLN A 304 -11.99 -0.48 11.15
CA GLN A 304 -13.04 0.35 11.73
C GLN A 304 -13.22 0.16 13.23
N ALA A 305 -12.97 -1.04 13.75
CA ALA A 305 -12.94 -1.26 15.20
C ALA A 305 -11.82 -0.45 15.88
N ILE A 306 -10.64 -0.32 15.23
CA ILE A 306 -9.57 0.58 15.70
C ILE A 306 -10.04 2.05 15.67
N ILE A 307 -10.69 2.46 14.59
CA ILE A 307 -11.28 3.80 14.47
C ILE A 307 -12.29 4.04 15.58
N ASN A 308 -13.18 3.09 15.85
CA ASN A 308 -14.19 3.19 16.89
C ASN A 308 -13.57 3.38 18.28
N LEU A 309 -12.47 2.69 18.61
CA LEU A 309 -11.74 2.92 19.85
C LEU A 309 -11.21 4.35 19.97
N ALA A 310 -10.65 4.90 18.89
CA ALA A 310 -10.15 6.26 18.88
C ALA A 310 -11.30 7.29 19.03
N LEU A 311 -12.44 7.04 18.37
CA LEU A 311 -13.62 7.92 18.45
C LEU A 311 -14.23 7.91 19.86
N MET A 312 -14.47 6.73 20.44
CA MET A 312 -15.14 6.62 21.75
C MET A 312 -14.31 7.17 22.91
N THR A 313 -12.99 7.22 22.75
CA THR A 313 -12.05 7.76 23.75
C THR A 313 -11.58 9.19 23.43
N GLY A 314 -12.12 9.82 22.39
CA GLY A 314 -11.74 11.18 21.96
C GLY A 314 -10.28 11.30 21.53
N ASN A 315 -9.62 10.20 21.16
CA ASN A 315 -8.24 10.14 20.70
C ASN A 315 -8.13 10.33 19.18
N ILE A 316 -8.62 11.45 18.67
CA ILE A 316 -8.56 11.81 17.26
C ILE A 316 -8.51 13.33 17.10
N GLY A 317 -7.83 13.81 16.06
CA GLY A 317 -7.72 15.25 15.74
C GLY A 317 -6.83 16.06 16.70
N LYS A 318 -6.33 15.48 17.76
CA LYS A 318 -5.48 16.12 18.78
C LYS A 318 -4.01 15.68 18.58
N PRO A 319 -3.01 16.52 18.95
CA PRO A 319 -1.60 16.14 18.89
C PRO A 319 -1.29 14.86 19.69
N GLY A 320 -0.66 13.90 19.05
CA GLY A 320 -0.27 12.63 19.67
C GLY A 320 -1.39 11.59 19.73
N THR A 321 -2.48 11.77 18.99
CA THR A 321 -3.62 10.83 18.96
C THR A 321 -3.93 10.35 17.55
N GLY A 322 -4.87 9.42 17.41
CA GLY A 322 -5.45 9.02 16.14
C GLY A 322 -5.55 7.53 15.93
N ALA A 323 -6.37 7.18 14.95
CA ALA A 323 -6.42 5.85 14.32
C ALA A 323 -5.67 5.95 12.98
N ASN A 324 -4.41 5.51 12.96
CA ASN A 324 -3.39 5.90 12.01
C ASN A 324 -2.96 4.70 11.15
N SER A 325 -3.38 4.66 9.90
CA SER A 325 -2.95 3.63 8.94
C SER A 325 -1.55 3.91 8.40
N ILE A 326 -0.66 2.92 8.46
CA ILE A 326 0.70 3.04 7.95
C ILE A 326 0.76 2.51 6.52
N THR A 327 0.74 3.44 5.57
CA THR A 327 0.86 3.13 4.14
C THR A 327 2.25 2.59 3.80
N GLY A 328 2.32 1.64 2.88
CA GLY A 328 3.55 0.98 2.46
C GLY A 328 4.26 1.64 1.29
N GLN A 329 3.62 1.69 0.14
CA GLN A 329 4.22 2.17 -1.11
C GLN A 329 4.35 3.68 -1.14
N CYS A 330 5.42 4.19 -1.74
CA CYS A 330 5.81 5.60 -1.66
C CYS A 330 4.73 6.58 -2.13
N ASN A 331 3.94 6.24 -3.12
CA ASN A 331 2.87 7.12 -3.60
C ASN A 331 1.49 6.43 -3.65
N ALA A 332 1.23 5.55 -2.70
CA ALA A 332 -0.08 4.89 -2.64
C ALA A 332 -1.22 5.89 -2.44
N MET A 333 -0.97 7.01 -1.74
CA MET A 333 -1.96 8.08 -1.57
C MET A 333 -2.27 8.75 -2.91
N GLY A 334 -1.26 9.12 -3.70
CA GLY A 334 -1.43 9.69 -5.05
C GLY A 334 -2.16 8.72 -5.98
N SER A 335 -1.82 7.44 -5.95
CA SER A 335 -2.50 6.44 -6.76
C SER A 335 -4.00 6.32 -6.43
N ARG A 336 -4.37 6.42 -5.16
CA ARG A 336 -5.75 6.35 -4.69
C ARG A 336 -6.58 7.60 -5.01
N ALA A 337 -5.93 8.77 -5.04
CA ALA A 337 -6.59 10.04 -5.30
C ALA A 337 -6.66 10.41 -6.79
N TYR A 338 -5.72 9.91 -7.63
CA TYR A 338 -5.54 10.42 -8.98
C TYR A 338 -5.52 9.36 -10.09
N SER A 339 -6.33 8.34 -10.04
CA SER A 339 -6.69 7.52 -11.19
C SER A 339 -6.77 6.04 -11.01
N ASN A 340 -6.13 5.54 -10.03
CA ASN A 340 -6.06 4.10 -9.83
C ASN A 340 -7.27 3.65 -9.03
N THR A 341 -7.88 2.55 -9.38
CA THR A 341 -8.94 1.97 -8.56
C THR A 341 -10.32 2.63 -8.70
N ALA A 342 -11.12 2.53 -7.65
CA ALA A 342 -12.52 2.88 -7.60
C ALA A 342 -12.79 4.38 -7.37
N VAL A 343 -11.81 5.25 -7.58
CA VAL A 343 -11.96 6.70 -7.42
C VAL A 343 -11.55 7.47 -8.67
N PHE A 344 -12.19 8.60 -8.83
CA PHE A 344 -11.95 9.52 -9.92
C PHE A 344 -10.93 10.60 -9.52
N PHE A 345 -10.40 11.36 -10.47
CA PHE A 345 -9.41 12.40 -10.22
C PHE A 345 -9.80 13.33 -9.06
N GLY A 346 -8.90 13.50 -8.09
CA GLY A 346 -9.16 14.24 -6.86
C GLY A 346 -10.00 13.47 -5.83
N GLY A 347 -10.07 12.13 -5.92
CA GLY A 347 -10.76 11.29 -4.93
C GLY A 347 -12.28 11.26 -5.07
N GLY A 348 -12.84 11.80 -6.14
CA GLY A 348 -14.29 11.87 -6.38
C GLY A 348 -14.95 10.55 -6.76
N ASP A 349 -16.27 10.55 -6.78
CA ASP A 349 -17.08 9.42 -7.19
C ASP A 349 -17.42 9.52 -8.69
N PHE A 350 -17.24 8.43 -9.43
CA PHE A 350 -17.63 8.30 -10.84
C PHE A 350 -19.12 8.50 -11.09
N THR A 351 -19.95 8.09 -10.13
CA THR A 351 -21.42 8.16 -10.25
C THR A 351 -21.96 9.58 -10.05
N ASN A 352 -21.16 10.54 -9.58
CA ASN A 352 -21.55 11.93 -9.36
C ASN A 352 -21.48 12.73 -10.68
N PRO A 353 -22.65 13.11 -11.31
CA PRO A 353 -22.65 13.82 -12.60
C PRO A 353 -21.98 15.20 -12.52
N ALA A 354 -22.19 15.94 -11.44
CA ALA A 354 -21.59 17.27 -11.27
C ALA A 354 -20.07 17.17 -11.18
N ARG A 355 -19.55 16.08 -10.59
CA ARG A 355 -18.12 15.81 -10.52
C ARG A 355 -17.57 15.46 -11.90
N ARG A 356 -18.24 14.62 -12.67
CA ARG A 356 -17.84 14.29 -14.05
C ARG A 356 -17.81 15.53 -14.94
N ALA A 357 -18.89 16.32 -14.93
CA ALA A 357 -18.96 17.57 -15.72
C ALA A 357 -17.80 18.53 -15.35
N ARG A 358 -17.50 18.70 -14.07
CA ARG A 358 -16.35 19.50 -13.62
C ARG A 358 -15.01 18.97 -14.12
N ILE A 359 -14.80 17.65 -14.07
CA ILE A 359 -13.56 17.04 -14.57
C ILE A 359 -13.46 17.16 -16.09
N ALA A 360 -14.55 16.97 -16.83
CA ALA A 360 -14.59 17.15 -18.28
C ALA A 360 -14.16 18.58 -18.67
N ASP A 361 -14.72 19.58 -17.98
CA ASP A 361 -14.36 20.99 -18.15
C ASP A 361 -12.86 21.25 -17.91
N VAL A 362 -12.30 20.72 -16.80
CA VAL A 362 -10.88 20.86 -16.48
C VAL A 362 -9.98 20.21 -17.54
N LEU A 363 -10.37 19.02 -18.00
CA LEU A 363 -9.59 18.26 -18.98
C LEU A 363 -9.82 18.73 -20.43
N GLY A 364 -10.80 19.61 -20.68
CA GLY A 364 -11.15 20.05 -22.01
C GLY A 364 -11.70 18.95 -22.91
N VAL A 365 -12.42 17.96 -22.35
CA VAL A 365 -12.96 16.81 -23.08
C VAL A 365 -14.47 16.73 -22.97
N ASP A 366 -15.12 16.00 -23.88
CA ASP A 366 -16.54 15.68 -23.76
C ASP A 366 -16.78 14.77 -22.54
N GLU A 367 -17.85 15.02 -21.75
CA GLU A 367 -18.15 14.25 -20.55
C GLU A 367 -18.34 12.76 -20.86
N SER A 368 -18.84 12.42 -22.05
CA SER A 368 -19.02 11.03 -22.47
C SER A 368 -17.72 10.24 -22.57
N MET A 369 -16.59 10.94 -22.68
CA MET A 369 -15.25 10.31 -22.64
C MET A 369 -14.91 9.79 -21.23
N LEU A 370 -15.48 10.37 -20.17
CA LEU A 370 -15.14 9.99 -18.80
C LEU A 370 -15.87 8.69 -18.38
N ALA A 371 -15.25 7.94 -17.46
CA ALA A 371 -15.89 6.78 -16.89
C ALA A 371 -17.07 7.18 -16.00
N GLU A 372 -18.18 6.45 -16.09
CA GLU A 372 -19.41 6.69 -15.33
C GLU A 372 -19.53 5.79 -14.09
N LYS A 373 -18.73 4.75 -14.02
CA LYS A 373 -18.71 3.76 -12.94
C LYS A 373 -17.29 3.26 -12.65
N PRO A 374 -17.02 2.75 -11.45
CA PRO A 374 -15.79 2.03 -11.17
C PRO A 374 -15.65 0.82 -12.09
N THR A 375 -14.41 0.50 -12.45
CA THR A 375 -14.09 -0.66 -13.27
C THR A 375 -13.84 -1.90 -12.42
N LYS A 376 -13.54 -3.06 -13.06
CA LYS A 376 -13.19 -4.31 -12.37
C LYS A 376 -12.01 -4.09 -11.41
N THR A 377 -12.09 -4.66 -10.23
CA THR A 377 -11.01 -4.70 -9.25
C THR A 377 -9.92 -5.69 -9.67
N TYR A 378 -8.77 -5.65 -9.04
CA TYR A 378 -7.60 -6.47 -9.37
C TYR A 378 -7.92 -7.97 -9.46
N ASN A 379 -8.62 -8.53 -8.46
CA ASN A 379 -9.07 -9.93 -8.50
C ASN A 379 -10.01 -10.21 -9.67
N GLN A 380 -10.97 -9.32 -9.93
CA GLN A 380 -11.91 -9.47 -11.05
C GLN A 380 -11.22 -9.36 -12.42
N ILE A 381 -10.12 -8.60 -12.52
CA ILE A 381 -9.30 -8.57 -13.73
C ILE A 381 -8.67 -9.95 -13.97
N ILE A 382 -8.04 -10.55 -12.95
CA ILE A 382 -7.41 -11.87 -13.08
C ILE A 382 -8.44 -12.96 -13.34
N GLU A 383 -9.58 -12.91 -12.63
CA GLU A 383 -10.72 -13.81 -12.87
C GLU A 383 -11.25 -13.68 -14.30
N GLY A 384 -11.41 -12.44 -14.80
CA GLY A 384 -11.83 -12.16 -16.17
C GLY A 384 -10.85 -12.65 -17.25
N ILE A 385 -9.53 -12.58 -16.99
CA ILE A 385 -8.53 -13.18 -17.88
C ILE A 385 -8.70 -14.71 -17.88
N ASN A 386 -8.84 -15.32 -16.71
CA ASN A 386 -9.01 -16.77 -16.60
C ASN A 386 -10.33 -17.27 -17.27
N ALA A 387 -11.39 -16.47 -17.19
CA ALA A 387 -12.65 -16.73 -17.88
C ALA A 387 -12.59 -16.46 -19.40
N GLY A 388 -11.52 -15.83 -19.89
CA GLY A 388 -11.38 -15.47 -21.30
C GLY A 388 -12.15 -14.22 -21.73
N GLU A 389 -12.63 -13.43 -20.76
CA GLU A 389 -13.30 -12.14 -20.98
C GLU A 389 -12.29 -11.03 -21.30
N ILE A 390 -11.15 -11.03 -20.61
CA ILE A 390 -10.06 -10.07 -20.80
C ILE A 390 -8.95 -10.74 -21.62
N LYS A 391 -8.55 -10.10 -22.71
CA LYS A 391 -7.57 -10.57 -23.70
C LYS A 391 -6.33 -9.70 -23.78
N GLY A 392 -6.40 -8.46 -23.31
CA GLY A 392 -5.25 -7.54 -23.24
C GLY A 392 -5.00 -7.08 -21.81
N LEU A 393 -3.73 -7.11 -21.39
CA LEU A 393 -3.30 -6.61 -20.09
C LEU A 393 -2.06 -5.74 -20.24
N TRP A 394 -2.08 -4.54 -19.63
CA TRP A 394 -0.91 -3.69 -19.48
C TRP A 394 -0.60 -3.49 -18.01
N ILE A 395 0.58 -3.92 -17.56
CA ILE A 395 1.04 -3.72 -16.18
C ILE A 395 2.19 -2.71 -16.13
N LEU A 396 2.15 -1.80 -15.13
CA LEU A 396 3.15 -0.76 -14.89
C LEU A 396 3.82 -0.98 -13.54
N CYS A 397 5.14 -1.20 -13.55
CA CYS A 397 5.99 -1.22 -12.35
C CYS A 397 5.45 -2.09 -11.20
N THR A 398 4.81 -3.20 -11.55
CA THR A 398 4.32 -4.21 -10.61
C THR A 398 4.59 -5.62 -11.12
N ASN A 399 4.65 -6.57 -10.21
CA ASN A 399 5.01 -7.95 -10.50
C ASN A 399 3.97 -8.95 -9.96
N PRO A 400 2.81 -9.10 -10.63
CA PRO A 400 1.74 -9.98 -10.17
C PRO A 400 2.12 -11.45 -10.09
N ARG A 401 3.06 -11.92 -10.93
CA ARG A 401 3.62 -13.28 -10.83
C ARG A 401 4.21 -13.61 -9.47
N HIS A 402 4.72 -12.59 -8.77
CA HIS A 402 5.24 -12.71 -7.41
C HIS A 402 4.22 -12.28 -6.36
N SER A 403 3.54 -11.17 -6.61
CA SER A 403 2.76 -10.45 -5.58
C SER A 403 1.36 -10.99 -5.38
N TRP A 404 0.77 -11.62 -6.40
CA TRP A 404 -0.61 -12.07 -6.32
C TRP A 404 -0.76 -13.25 -5.37
N THR A 405 -1.89 -13.29 -4.67
CA THR A 405 -2.29 -14.44 -3.86
C THR A 405 -2.56 -15.65 -4.76
N ASN A 406 -2.15 -16.85 -4.35
CA ASN A 406 -2.16 -18.03 -5.22
C ASN A 406 -1.61 -17.68 -6.62
N ASN A 407 -0.37 -17.26 -6.66
CA ASN A 407 0.25 -16.63 -7.84
C ASN A 407 0.28 -17.52 -9.09
N GLU A 408 0.06 -18.84 -8.96
CA GLU A 408 -0.15 -19.75 -10.08
C GLU A 408 -1.43 -19.43 -10.88
N THR A 409 -2.42 -18.79 -10.25
CA THR A 409 -3.62 -18.34 -10.96
C THR A 409 -3.31 -17.21 -11.93
N PHE A 410 -2.40 -16.30 -11.58
CA PHE A 410 -1.90 -15.29 -12.50
C PHE A 410 -1.00 -15.89 -13.59
N ALA A 411 -0.12 -16.83 -13.23
CA ALA A 411 0.71 -17.55 -14.19
C ALA A 411 -0.11 -18.28 -15.27
N SER A 412 -1.25 -18.84 -14.87
CA SER A 412 -2.18 -19.49 -15.80
C SER A 412 -2.95 -18.47 -16.63
N ALA A 413 -3.27 -17.32 -16.06
CA ALA A 413 -3.98 -16.23 -16.73
C ALA A 413 -3.14 -15.64 -17.88
N THR A 414 -1.86 -15.34 -17.66
CA THR A 414 -0.99 -14.71 -18.68
C THR A 414 -0.95 -15.46 -19.99
N LYS A 415 -1.04 -16.80 -19.96
CA LYS A 415 -1.04 -17.68 -21.14
C LYS A 415 -2.30 -17.56 -22.02
N LYS A 416 -3.36 -16.90 -21.53
CA LYS A 416 -4.63 -16.70 -22.25
C LYS A 416 -4.73 -15.33 -22.91
N LEU A 417 -3.74 -14.46 -22.69
CA LEU A 417 -3.70 -13.10 -23.20
C LEU A 417 -3.22 -13.07 -24.65
N GLU A 418 -3.90 -12.26 -25.48
CA GLU A 418 -3.47 -11.93 -26.84
C GLU A 418 -2.45 -10.77 -26.85
N LEU A 419 -2.49 -9.94 -25.80
CA LEU A 419 -1.54 -8.87 -25.54
C LEU A 419 -1.22 -8.81 -24.05
N PHE A 420 0.05 -8.93 -23.70
CA PHE A 420 0.54 -8.70 -22.33
C PHE A 420 1.72 -7.73 -22.36
N VAL A 421 1.48 -6.48 -21.98
CA VAL A 421 2.50 -5.43 -21.90
C VAL A 421 3.01 -5.34 -20.48
N VAL A 422 4.31 -5.47 -20.31
CA VAL A 422 5.02 -5.24 -19.05
C VAL A 422 5.89 -4.00 -19.21
N GLN A 423 5.64 -2.98 -18.40
CA GLN A 423 6.44 -1.76 -18.33
C GLN A 423 7.14 -1.73 -16.97
N ASP A 424 8.46 -1.83 -16.96
CA ASP A 424 9.25 -1.89 -15.73
C ASP A 424 10.69 -1.42 -15.96
N ILE A 425 11.42 -1.14 -14.88
CA ILE A 425 12.84 -0.81 -14.92
C ILE A 425 13.73 -2.05 -15.07
N TYR A 426 13.21 -3.24 -14.78
CA TYR A 426 13.92 -4.53 -14.85
C TYR A 426 13.18 -5.55 -15.73
N ASP A 427 13.86 -6.06 -16.75
CA ASP A 427 13.38 -7.16 -17.59
C ASP A 427 13.54 -8.54 -16.92
N THR A 428 14.07 -8.59 -15.71
CA THR A 428 14.33 -9.81 -14.94
C THR A 428 13.24 -10.13 -13.91
N ILE A 429 12.14 -9.38 -13.89
CA ILE A 429 11.00 -9.69 -13.04
C ILE A 429 10.19 -10.86 -13.61
N GLU A 430 9.60 -11.67 -12.74
CA GLU A 430 8.89 -12.89 -13.14
C GLU A 430 7.72 -12.62 -14.10
N SER A 431 7.05 -11.46 -13.99
CA SER A 431 5.99 -11.08 -14.93
C SER A 431 6.49 -10.80 -16.36
N ALA A 432 7.78 -10.48 -16.55
CA ALA A 432 8.35 -10.26 -17.87
C ALA A 432 8.59 -11.56 -18.64
N GLU A 433 8.62 -12.72 -17.97
CA GLU A 433 8.83 -14.01 -18.63
C GLU A 433 7.75 -14.33 -19.68
N ASP A 434 6.49 -13.95 -19.40
CA ASP A 434 5.33 -14.26 -20.24
C ASP A 434 4.86 -13.08 -21.10
N CYS A 435 5.48 -11.89 -21.02
CA CYS A 435 5.00 -10.71 -21.73
C CYS A 435 5.16 -10.82 -23.24
N THR A 436 4.22 -10.21 -23.98
CA THR A 436 4.34 -10.03 -25.45
C THR A 436 5.12 -8.77 -25.81
N VAL A 437 5.05 -7.76 -24.94
CA VAL A 437 5.79 -6.49 -25.09
C VAL A 437 6.43 -6.13 -23.77
N PHE A 438 7.70 -5.77 -23.79
CA PHE A 438 8.40 -5.17 -22.65
C PHE A 438 8.80 -3.73 -22.96
N PHE A 439 8.37 -2.79 -22.12
CA PHE A 439 8.75 -1.38 -22.17
C PHE A 439 9.76 -1.07 -21.05
N PRO A 440 11.05 -0.88 -21.38
CA PRO A 440 12.09 -0.52 -20.41
C PRO A 440 12.01 0.97 -20.08
N VAL A 441 11.62 1.30 -18.87
CA VAL A 441 11.52 2.70 -18.40
C VAL A 441 12.61 3.06 -17.42
N VAL A 442 12.85 4.36 -17.19
CA VAL A 442 13.90 4.83 -16.31
C VAL A 442 13.52 4.75 -14.82
N PRO A 443 14.51 4.55 -13.91
CA PRO A 443 14.28 4.63 -12.48
C PRO A 443 13.99 6.06 -12.01
N GLY A 444 13.44 6.21 -10.80
CA GLY A 444 13.04 7.49 -10.22
C GLY A 444 14.12 8.57 -10.22
N MET A 445 15.42 8.22 -10.14
CA MET A 445 16.50 9.19 -10.19
C MET A 445 16.70 9.86 -11.59
N LYS A 446 15.99 9.40 -12.61
CA LYS A 446 16.04 9.93 -13.98
C LYS A 446 14.73 10.53 -14.47
N LYS A 447 13.74 10.70 -13.60
CA LYS A 447 12.43 11.26 -13.93
C LYS A 447 11.97 12.29 -12.91
N GLU A 448 10.90 13.01 -13.22
CA GLU A 448 10.29 14.02 -12.36
C GLU A 448 8.82 13.76 -12.14
N GLY A 449 8.28 14.33 -11.08
CA GLY A 449 6.88 14.24 -10.70
C GLY A 449 6.65 14.55 -9.24
N THR A 450 5.46 14.19 -8.74
CA THR A 450 5.06 14.41 -7.35
C THR A 450 4.72 13.11 -6.64
N TYR A 451 5.07 13.04 -5.37
CA TYR A 451 4.64 12.01 -4.43
C TYR A 451 3.76 12.59 -3.33
N ILE A 452 2.85 11.78 -2.84
CA ILE A 452 1.98 12.11 -1.69
C ILE A 452 2.19 11.01 -0.64
N ASN A 453 2.80 11.37 0.47
CA ASN A 453 3.18 10.44 1.52
C ASN A 453 2.01 10.05 2.44
N LEU A 454 2.31 9.20 3.42
CA LEU A 454 1.30 8.65 4.34
C LEU A 454 0.67 9.70 5.28
N GLU A 455 1.29 10.87 5.47
CA GLU A 455 0.74 12.00 6.22
C GLU A 455 0.18 13.11 5.31
N ARG A 456 -0.19 12.78 4.07
CA ARG A 456 -0.76 13.70 3.05
C ARG A 456 0.22 14.76 2.54
N ARG A 457 1.51 14.62 2.77
CA ARG A 457 2.52 15.58 2.32
C ARG A 457 2.89 15.33 0.87
N MET A 458 2.73 16.35 0.05
CA MET A 458 3.16 16.39 -1.34
C MET A 458 4.63 16.81 -1.41
N SER A 459 5.43 16.06 -2.14
CA SER A 459 6.87 16.30 -2.31
C SER A 459 7.28 16.11 -3.76
N ALA A 460 8.38 16.79 -4.15
CA ALA A 460 8.91 16.72 -5.50
C ALA A 460 9.90 15.57 -5.65
N MET A 461 9.67 14.71 -6.65
CA MET A 461 10.73 13.93 -7.26
C MET A 461 11.34 14.73 -8.40
N ARG A 462 12.67 14.87 -8.39
CA ARG A 462 13.42 15.60 -9.44
C ARG A 462 14.53 14.72 -9.98
N PRO A 463 14.83 14.80 -11.27
CA PRO A 463 15.88 14.01 -11.89
C PRO A 463 17.24 14.37 -11.28
N VAL A 464 17.95 13.34 -10.85
CA VAL A 464 19.30 13.44 -10.26
C VAL A 464 20.37 13.17 -11.31
N LEU A 465 20.04 12.29 -12.27
CA LEU A 465 20.88 11.90 -13.39
C LEU A 465 20.26 12.31 -14.73
N GLU A 466 21.09 12.65 -15.67
CA GLU A 466 20.70 12.87 -17.08
C GLU A 466 20.35 11.54 -17.72
N ARG A 467 19.43 11.57 -18.69
CA ARG A 467 18.99 10.42 -19.48
C ARG A 467 19.88 10.22 -20.70
N GLY A 468 19.99 8.98 -21.15
CA GLY A 468 20.49 8.64 -22.46
C GLY A 468 19.45 8.87 -23.56
N GLU A 469 19.86 8.72 -24.81
CA GLU A 469 19.07 9.04 -26.00
C GLU A 469 17.75 8.25 -26.11
N ASN A 470 17.75 6.98 -25.69
CA ASN A 470 16.59 6.08 -25.78
C ASN A 470 15.85 5.92 -24.43
N GLU A 471 16.24 6.65 -23.42
CA GLU A 471 15.67 6.51 -22.07
C GLU A 471 14.44 7.41 -21.90
N ILE A 472 13.29 6.81 -21.59
CA ILE A 472 12.05 7.52 -21.32
C ILE A 472 11.46 7.13 -19.97
N SER A 473 10.62 8.01 -19.41
CA SER A 473 9.88 7.76 -18.18
C SER A 473 8.62 6.95 -18.44
N ASP A 474 8.00 6.47 -17.35
CA ASP A 474 6.67 5.85 -17.40
C ASP A 474 5.63 6.80 -18.01
N TYR A 475 5.71 8.10 -17.68
CA TYR A 475 4.85 9.14 -18.22
C TYR A 475 4.93 9.21 -19.74
N GLU A 476 6.15 9.30 -20.27
CA GLU A 476 6.40 9.40 -21.70
C GLU A 476 5.99 8.13 -22.45
N ALA A 477 6.17 6.95 -21.84
CA ALA A 477 5.73 5.69 -22.43
C ALA A 477 4.20 5.64 -22.58
N VAL A 478 3.46 6.03 -21.55
CA VAL A 478 1.99 6.08 -21.59
C VAL A 478 1.50 7.15 -22.55
N LEU A 479 2.12 8.35 -22.55
CA LEU A 479 1.80 9.43 -23.47
C LEU A 479 2.03 9.01 -24.94
N GLY A 480 3.14 8.29 -25.20
CA GLY A 480 3.47 7.77 -26.54
C GLY A 480 2.41 6.80 -27.06
N VAL A 481 1.95 5.87 -26.23
CA VAL A 481 0.83 4.98 -26.57
C VAL A 481 -0.46 5.78 -26.79
N GLY A 482 -0.77 6.78 -25.96
CA GLY A 482 -1.93 7.66 -26.12
C GLY A 482 -1.92 8.39 -27.47
N LYS A 483 -0.77 8.92 -27.88
CA LYS A 483 -0.57 9.53 -29.21
C LYS A 483 -0.80 8.51 -30.34
N ALA A 484 -0.23 7.32 -30.23
CA ALA A 484 -0.41 6.24 -31.20
C ALA A 484 -1.86 5.72 -31.29
N LEU A 485 -2.61 5.80 -30.19
CA LEU A 485 -4.04 5.55 -30.17
C LEU A 485 -4.87 6.62 -30.93
N GLY A 486 -4.27 7.78 -31.22
CA GLY A 486 -4.95 8.88 -31.90
C GLY A 486 -5.82 9.73 -30.98
N MET A 487 -5.43 9.90 -29.72
CA MET A 487 -6.21 10.66 -28.73
C MET A 487 -6.35 12.15 -29.09
N GLY A 488 -5.43 12.71 -29.91
CA GLY A 488 -5.52 14.08 -30.40
C GLY A 488 -5.67 15.11 -29.29
N ASP A 489 -6.71 15.96 -29.40
CA ASP A 489 -6.98 17.04 -28.43
C ASP A 489 -7.25 16.57 -26.99
N ALA A 490 -7.58 15.29 -26.80
CA ALA A 490 -7.74 14.73 -25.46
C ALA A 490 -6.40 14.65 -24.68
N LEU A 491 -5.27 14.91 -25.34
CA LEU A 491 -3.95 15.01 -24.70
C LEU A 491 -3.48 16.46 -24.50
N ASN A 492 -4.31 17.47 -24.81
CA ASN A 492 -3.95 18.86 -24.53
C ASN A 492 -3.83 19.07 -23.00
N GLY A 493 -2.72 19.65 -22.56
CA GLY A 493 -2.39 19.83 -21.14
C GLY A 493 -1.80 18.56 -20.47
N TRP A 494 -1.44 17.55 -21.28
CA TRP A 494 -0.76 16.34 -20.84
C TRP A 494 0.64 16.20 -21.44
N GLU A 495 1.21 17.29 -21.99
CA GLU A 495 2.49 17.24 -22.71
C GLU A 495 3.65 16.88 -21.78
N THR A 496 3.63 17.39 -20.56
CA THR A 496 4.68 17.15 -19.54
C THR A 496 4.08 16.78 -18.20
N PRO A 497 4.87 16.19 -17.27
CA PRO A 497 4.44 15.98 -15.89
C PRO A 497 3.95 17.26 -15.21
N LYS A 498 4.57 18.41 -15.47
CA LYS A 498 4.15 19.70 -14.92
C LYS A 498 2.76 20.13 -15.42
N ASP A 499 2.47 19.92 -16.70
CA ASP A 499 1.16 20.22 -17.27
C ASP A 499 0.09 19.34 -16.62
N CYS A 500 0.36 18.05 -16.51
CA CYS A 500 -0.50 17.10 -15.80
C CYS A 500 -0.72 17.49 -14.32
N PHE A 501 0.34 17.92 -13.61
CA PHE A 501 0.21 18.44 -12.24
C PHE A 501 -0.81 19.58 -12.17
N ASN A 502 -0.77 20.52 -13.13
CA ASN A 502 -1.71 21.63 -13.17
C ASN A 502 -3.15 21.16 -13.41
N LEU A 503 -3.37 20.16 -14.29
CA LEU A 503 -4.69 19.54 -14.46
C LEU A 503 -5.18 18.88 -13.16
N MET A 504 -4.33 18.08 -12.50
CA MET A 504 -4.70 17.40 -11.26
C MET A 504 -4.95 18.40 -10.12
N ARG A 505 -4.22 19.50 -10.08
CA ARG A 505 -4.46 20.61 -9.15
C ARG A 505 -5.88 21.15 -9.30
N GLU A 506 -6.30 21.45 -10.51
CA GLU A 506 -7.67 21.93 -10.77
C GLU A 506 -8.73 20.83 -10.53
N CYS A 507 -8.42 19.58 -10.80
CA CYS A 507 -9.28 18.45 -10.46
C CYS A 507 -9.48 18.30 -8.95
N SER A 508 -8.55 18.75 -8.12
CA SER A 508 -8.66 18.68 -6.65
C SER A 508 -9.53 19.76 -6.04
N ARG A 509 -9.86 20.83 -6.79
CA ARG A 509 -10.58 22.01 -6.31
C ARG A 509 -11.87 21.64 -5.59
N ASN A 510 -12.04 22.16 -4.36
CA ASN A 510 -13.17 21.93 -3.46
C ASN A 510 -13.33 20.47 -3.00
N MET A 511 -12.31 19.60 -3.21
CA MET A 511 -12.28 18.26 -2.63
C MET A 511 -11.54 18.29 -1.28
N PRO A 512 -11.72 17.28 -0.42
CA PRO A 512 -10.94 17.19 0.82
C PRO A 512 -9.42 17.19 0.61
N CYS A 513 -8.95 16.74 -0.57
CA CYS A 513 -7.55 16.77 -0.97
C CYS A 513 -7.18 17.98 -1.84
N ASP A 514 -7.92 19.10 -1.75
CA ASP A 514 -7.65 20.33 -2.50
C ASP A 514 -6.20 20.80 -2.29
N PHE A 515 -5.46 20.94 -3.38
CA PHE A 515 -4.11 21.51 -3.37
C PHE A 515 -3.94 22.65 -4.40
N THR A 516 -5.03 23.34 -4.70
CA THR A 516 -5.05 24.41 -5.69
C THR A 516 -4.15 25.61 -5.36
N GLY A 517 -3.74 25.78 -4.11
CA GLY A 517 -2.77 26.78 -3.68
C GLY A 517 -1.31 26.38 -3.92
N LEU A 518 -1.02 25.16 -4.35
CA LEU A 518 0.34 24.73 -4.64
C LEU A 518 0.70 24.93 -6.12
N THR A 519 1.95 25.26 -6.37
CA THR A 519 2.52 25.24 -7.73
C THR A 519 3.64 24.21 -7.80
N TRP A 520 3.99 23.82 -9.02
CA TRP A 520 5.09 22.89 -9.26
C TRP A 520 6.42 23.40 -8.68
N GLU A 521 6.67 24.70 -8.81
CA GLU A 521 7.87 25.38 -8.34
C GLU A 521 7.94 25.44 -6.80
N MET A 522 6.80 25.60 -6.13
CA MET A 522 6.75 25.59 -4.67
C MET A 522 7.25 24.28 -4.06
N LEU A 523 7.11 23.16 -4.74
CA LEU A 523 7.57 21.87 -4.27
C LEU A 523 9.09 21.71 -4.38
N GLU A 524 9.77 22.51 -5.22
CA GLU A 524 11.22 22.40 -5.41
C GLU A 524 11.99 22.94 -4.22
N GLY A 525 12.90 22.13 -3.67
CA GLY A 525 13.73 22.53 -2.53
C GLY A 525 12.94 22.82 -1.24
N SER A 526 11.64 22.55 -1.21
CA SER A 526 10.77 22.77 -0.05
C SER A 526 10.77 21.60 0.93
N HIS A 527 10.10 21.79 2.05
CA HIS A 527 9.78 20.75 3.02
C HIS A 527 8.54 19.92 2.66
N GLY A 528 8.00 20.13 1.43
CA GLY A 528 6.72 19.58 1.01
C GLY A 528 5.53 20.21 1.74
N TYR A 529 4.33 19.97 1.21
CA TYR A 529 3.10 20.59 1.74
C TYR A 529 2.02 19.54 1.97
N GLN A 530 1.42 19.54 3.14
CA GLN A 530 0.27 18.66 3.41
C GLN A 530 -1.01 19.23 2.79
N TRP A 531 -1.75 18.38 2.05
CA TRP A 531 -3.11 18.76 1.66
C TRP A 531 -4.09 18.61 2.86
N PRO A 532 -5.24 19.32 2.88
CA PRO A 532 -5.67 20.34 1.92
C PRO A 532 -4.78 21.59 1.94
N TYR A 533 -4.55 22.17 0.76
CA TYR A 533 -3.84 23.45 0.59
C TYR A 533 -4.55 24.29 -0.48
N PRO A 534 -5.80 24.76 -0.23
CA PRO A 534 -6.59 25.46 -1.22
C PRO A 534 -6.06 26.87 -1.49
N ALA A 535 -6.23 27.33 -2.73
CA ALA A 535 -5.85 28.69 -3.15
C ALA A 535 -6.59 29.76 -2.33
N GLY A 536 -5.87 30.80 -1.94
CA GLY A 536 -6.38 31.88 -1.10
C GLY A 536 -6.42 31.60 0.40
N LYS A 537 -5.91 30.43 0.81
CA LYS A 537 -5.78 30.02 2.23
C LYS A 537 -4.35 29.63 2.61
N GLU A 538 -3.36 30.15 1.89
CA GLU A 538 -1.95 29.77 2.08
C GLU A 538 -1.47 30.08 3.50
N GLU A 539 -1.85 31.24 4.05
CA GLU A 539 -1.48 31.64 5.43
C GLU A 539 -2.09 30.73 6.50
N GLU A 540 -3.33 30.24 6.30
CA GLU A 540 -3.98 29.30 7.21
C GLU A 540 -3.30 27.92 7.18
N ASN A 541 -2.62 27.58 6.08
CA ASN A 541 -2.07 26.27 5.80
C ASN A 541 -0.53 26.21 5.81
N LYS A 542 0.13 27.24 6.32
CA LYS A 542 1.60 27.34 6.36
C LYS A 542 2.27 26.44 7.39
N GLU A 543 1.55 25.94 8.39
CA GLU A 543 2.08 25.05 9.39
C GLU A 543 2.55 23.72 8.76
N GLU A 544 3.75 23.27 9.13
CA GLU A 544 4.36 22.05 8.59
C GLU A 544 3.72 20.76 9.10
N GLN A 545 2.98 20.80 10.20
CA GLN A 545 2.42 19.64 10.89
C GLN A 545 0.92 19.83 11.14
N ARG A 546 0.12 19.68 10.08
CA ARG A 546 -1.33 19.90 10.16
C ARG A 546 -2.10 18.59 10.27
N ARG A 547 -2.91 18.49 11.32
CA ARG A 547 -3.82 17.36 11.54
C ARG A 547 -5.18 17.69 10.96
N LEU A 548 -5.84 16.66 10.40
CA LEU A 548 -7.27 16.77 10.09
C LEU A 548 -8.09 16.47 11.34
N TYR A 549 -9.34 16.90 11.28
CA TYR A 549 -10.34 16.67 12.34
C TYR A 549 -10.04 17.39 13.68
N SER A 550 -9.13 18.35 13.68
CA SER A 550 -8.83 19.14 14.90
C SER A 550 -9.98 20.04 15.35
N ASP A 551 -10.87 20.36 14.44
CA ASP A 551 -12.13 21.08 14.67
C ASP A 551 -13.33 20.17 14.94
N GLY A 552 -13.12 18.85 15.03
CA GLY A 552 -14.16 17.82 15.19
C GLY A 552 -15.02 17.59 13.94
N ASN A 553 -14.71 18.21 12.80
CA ASN A 553 -15.47 18.05 11.56
C ASN A 553 -14.86 16.97 10.67
N PHE A 554 -15.69 16.05 10.23
CA PHE A 554 -15.37 14.97 9.28
C PHE A 554 -15.94 15.26 7.90
N PHE A 555 -15.51 14.52 6.89
CA PHE A 555 -15.93 14.72 5.49
C PHE A 555 -17.27 14.04 5.15
N THR A 556 -17.96 13.52 6.12
CA THR A 556 -19.33 12.99 5.96
C THR A 556 -20.33 14.15 5.72
N PRO A 557 -21.50 13.88 5.15
CA PRO A 557 -22.54 14.91 4.97
C PRO A 557 -22.97 15.57 6.27
N SER A 558 -23.03 14.82 7.37
CA SER A 558 -23.36 15.33 8.72
C SER A 558 -22.20 16.05 9.42
N LYS A 559 -21.00 16.03 8.85
CA LYS A 559 -19.74 16.46 9.48
C LYS A 559 -19.32 15.64 10.70
N LYS A 560 -19.99 14.53 10.98
CA LYS A 560 -19.71 13.65 12.10
C LYS A 560 -19.10 12.31 11.63
N ALA A 561 -18.19 11.74 12.42
CA ALA A 561 -17.67 10.39 12.17
C ALA A 561 -18.74 9.33 12.41
N GLN A 562 -18.66 8.23 11.65
CA GLN A 562 -19.59 7.11 11.76
C GLN A 562 -18.98 5.96 12.54
N PHE A 563 -19.64 5.45 13.56
CA PHE A 563 -19.34 4.13 14.10
C PHE A 563 -19.79 3.07 13.10
N MET A 564 -18.83 2.26 12.66
CA MET A 564 -19.05 1.19 11.69
C MET A 564 -18.73 -0.16 12.35
N PHE A 565 -19.64 -1.11 12.28
CA PHE A 565 -19.50 -2.40 12.93
C PHE A 565 -20.35 -3.47 12.24
N GLU A 566 -19.93 -4.72 12.36
CA GLU A 566 -20.65 -5.94 11.96
C GLU A 566 -20.19 -7.09 12.85
N GLU A 567 -20.97 -8.17 12.89
CA GLU A 567 -20.60 -9.40 13.61
C GLU A 567 -19.25 -9.94 13.13
N VAL A 568 -18.45 -10.45 14.09
CA VAL A 568 -17.24 -11.20 13.76
C VAL A 568 -17.64 -12.45 12.98
N ARG A 569 -17.09 -12.60 11.79
CA ARG A 569 -17.39 -13.73 10.92
C ARG A 569 -16.56 -14.95 11.25
N GLU A 570 -17.14 -16.10 11.08
CA GLU A 570 -16.39 -17.35 11.12
C GLU A 570 -15.28 -17.33 10.05
N ASN A 571 -14.15 -17.96 10.38
CA ASN A 571 -13.05 -18.07 9.43
C ASN A 571 -13.51 -18.91 8.23
N PRO A 572 -13.50 -18.35 6.99
CA PRO A 572 -13.91 -19.10 5.80
C PRO A 572 -13.01 -20.30 5.48
N LEU A 573 -11.79 -20.29 6.01
CA LEU A 573 -10.79 -21.36 5.85
C LEU A 573 -10.26 -21.75 7.22
N PRO A 574 -11.03 -22.49 8.04
CA PRO A 574 -10.55 -22.97 9.34
C PRO A 574 -9.46 -24.04 9.16
N THR A 575 -8.63 -24.21 10.17
CA THR A 575 -7.73 -25.37 10.25
C THR A 575 -8.55 -26.66 10.37
N THR A 576 -8.02 -27.75 9.81
CA THR A 576 -8.63 -29.08 9.81
C THR A 576 -7.62 -30.11 10.31
N GLU A 577 -8.02 -31.36 10.49
CA GLU A 577 -7.07 -32.46 10.81
C GLU A 577 -6.01 -32.63 9.72
N GLU A 578 -6.34 -32.40 8.44
CA GLU A 578 -5.41 -32.48 7.33
C GLU A 578 -4.48 -31.25 7.27
N PHE A 579 -4.97 -30.07 7.59
CA PHE A 579 -4.22 -28.81 7.58
C PHE A 579 -4.28 -28.13 8.95
N PRO A 580 -3.56 -28.67 9.96
CA PRO A 580 -3.72 -28.26 11.35
C PRO A 580 -2.95 -27.01 11.74
N ILE A 581 -2.08 -26.51 10.86
CA ILE A 581 -1.14 -25.42 11.12
C ILE A 581 -1.56 -24.19 10.32
N VAL A 582 -1.27 -23.02 10.85
CA VAL A 582 -1.55 -21.74 10.16
C VAL A 582 -0.25 -21.13 9.65
N LEU A 583 -0.23 -20.82 8.37
CA LEU A 583 0.83 -20.01 7.75
C LEU A 583 0.43 -18.53 7.81
N ASN A 584 1.19 -17.75 8.55
CA ASN A 584 1.18 -16.29 8.47
C ASN A 584 2.31 -15.78 7.57
N THR A 585 2.08 -14.65 6.94
CA THR A 585 3.05 -14.03 6.03
C THR A 585 3.35 -12.60 6.44
N GLY A 586 4.52 -12.10 6.09
CA GLY A 586 4.89 -10.72 6.37
C GLY A 586 6.30 -10.40 5.96
N ARG A 587 6.90 -9.37 6.56
CA ARG A 587 8.27 -9.00 6.27
C ARG A 587 9.28 -9.83 7.02
N GLY A 588 10.39 -10.13 6.35
CA GLY A 588 11.53 -10.86 6.94
C GLY A 588 12.86 -10.12 6.85
N SER A 589 12.94 -9.02 6.09
CA SER A 589 14.18 -8.26 5.92
C SER A 589 13.93 -6.77 5.72
N VAL A 590 15.02 -6.00 5.84
CA VAL A 590 15.04 -4.55 5.55
C VAL A 590 15.03 -4.23 4.05
N GLY A 591 15.09 -5.23 3.19
CA GLY A 591 15.04 -5.07 1.74
C GLY A 591 13.79 -4.33 1.25
N GLN A 592 13.75 -4.02 -0.04
CA GLN A 592 12.58 -3.39 -0.65
C GLN A 592 11.38 -4.33 -0.52
N TRP A 593 10.24 -3.74 -0.33
CA TRP A 593 8.94 -4.32 -0.04
C TRP A 593 8.84 -5.85 -0.23
N HIS A 594 8.12 -6.43 -1.12
CA HIS A 594 7.99 -7.89 -1.15
C HIS A 594 8.87 -8.57 -2.22
N THR A 595 8.99 -8.04 -3.42
CA THR A 595 9.76 -8.70 -4.50
C THR A 595 11.27 -8.51 -4.39
N GLN A 596 11.73 -7.54 -3.62
CA GLN A 596 13.14 -7.14 -3.50
C GLN A 596 13.85 -6.79 -4.83
N SER A 597 13.11 -6.66 -5.94
CA SER A 597 13.69 -6.43 -7.28
C SER A 597 14.66 -5.24 -7.35
N ARG A 598 14.44 -4.20 -6.52
CA ARG A 598 15.31 -3.01 -6.45
C ARG A 598 16.47 -3.13 -5.47
N THR A 599 16.44 -4.06 -4.54
CA THR A 599 17.43 -4.17 -3.46
C THR A 599 18.22 -5.45 -3.47
N LYS A 600 17.76 -6.49 -4.17
CA LYS A 600 18.50 -7.76 -4.29
C LYS A 600 19.87 -7.61 -4.97
N GLU A 601 20.02 -6.59 -5.83
CA GLU A 601 21.28 -6.26 -6.50
C GLU A 601 22.20 -5.36 -5.64
N VAL A 602 21.71 -4.86 -4.50
CA VAL A 602 22.52 -4.03 -3.59
C VAL A 602 23.22 -4.96 -2.61
N LYS A 603 24.50 -5.21 -2.81
CA LYS A 603 25.28 -6.22 -2.08
C LYS A 603 25.10 -6.17 -0.57
N PHE A 604 25.11 -4.99 0.05
CA PHE A 604 24.92 -4.86 1.50
C PHE A 604 23.51 -5.31 1.95
N VAL A 605 22.47 -5.06 1.14
CA VAL A 605 21.10 -5.50 1.44
C VAL A 605 20.96 -6.99 1.17
N GLU A 606 21.61 -7.47 0.10
CA GLU A 606 21.72 -8.91 -0.21
C GLU A 606 22.38 -9.69 0.92
N ASP A 607 23.47 -9.18 1.48
CA ASP A 607 24.24 -9.83 2.55
C ASP A 607 23.42 -10.04 3.85
N VAL A 608 22.42 -9.18 4.11
CA VAL A 608 21.53 -9.30 5.27
C VAL A 608 20.19 -9.99 4.94
N SER A 609 20.01 -10.44 3.70
CA SER A 609 18.82 -11.14 3.22
C SER A 609 19.18 -12.59 2.85
N SER A 610 18.33 -13.54 3.21
CA SER A 610 18.53 -14.93 2.78
C SER A 610 18.25 -15.07 1.29
N LYS A 611 19.14 -15.77 0.55
CA LYS A 611 18.91 -16.14 -0.87
C LYS A 611 17.92 -17.28 -1.04
N LYS A 612 17.75 -18.10 0.00
CA LYS A 612 16.81 -19.24 0.00
C LYS A 612 15.54 -18.82 0.73
N ALA A 613 14.41 -19.25 0.19
CA ALA A 613 13.14 -19.16 0.88
C ALA A 613 13.24 -19.85 2.24
N TYR A 614 12.80 -19.15 3.29
CA TYR A 614 12.82 -19.71 4.64
C TYR A 614 11.50 -19.45 5.36
N ILE A 615 11.26 -20.26 6.38
CA ILE A 615 10.06 -20.20 7.20
C ILE A 615 10.44 -20.31 8.68
N TYR A 616 9.81 -19.50 9.52
CA TYR A 616 9.98 -19.62 10.96
C TYR A 616 9.03 -20.68 11.52
N MET A 617 9.55 -21.50 12.43
CA MET A 617 8.82 -22.56 13.13
C MET A 617 9.09 -22.46 14.64
N ASN A 618 8.05 -22.67 15.45
CA ASN A 618 8.18 -22.69 16.90
C ASN A 618 9.11 -23.82 17.37
N THR A 619 9.95 -23.56 18.38
CA THR A 619 10.94 -24.51 18.91
C THR A 619 10.32 -25.84 19.30
N LYS A 620 9.23 -25.82 20.08
CA LYS A 620 8.53 -27.04 20.51
C LYS A 620 7.96 -27.82 19.32
N MET A 621 7.37 -27.13 18.35
CA MET A 621 6.83 -27.77 17.14
C MET A 621 7.94 -28.39 16.29
N ALA A 622 9.12 -27.77 16.19
CA ALA A 622 10.28 -28.31 15.51
C ALA A 622 10.81 -29.59 16.21
N GLU A 623 10.94 -29.58 17.51
CA GLU A 623 11.37 -30.74 18.30
C GLU A 623 10.42 -31.94 18.15
N GLU A 624 9.11 -31.73 18.28
CA GLU A 624 8.09 -32.77 18.14
C GLU A 624 8.05 -33.42 16.76
N ASN A 625 8.45 -32.66 15.71
CA ASN A 625 8.48 -33.15 14.33
C ASN A 625 9.91 -33.54 13.84
N GLY A 626 10.90 -33.56 14.73
CA GLY A 626 12.28 -33.91 14.39
C GLY A 626 12.93 -32.95 13.38
N VAL A 627 12.48 -31.70 13.33
CA VAL A 627 13.00 -30.65 12.43
C VAL A 627 14.05 -29.83 13.16
N LYS A 628 15.16 -29.52 12.49
CA LYS A 628 16.27 -28.71 13.03
C LYS A 628 16.43 -27.43 12.23
N GLU A 629 17.20 -26.50 12.79
CA GLU A 629 17.63 -25.28 12.11
C GLU A 629 18.21 -25.60 10.72
N MET A 630 17.71 -24.91 9.69
CA MET A 630 18.08 -25.05 8.27
C MET A 630 17.68 -26.37 7.60
N ASP A 631 16.96 -27.27 8.26
CA ASP A 631 16.34 -28.42 7.56
C ASP A 631 15.36 -27.90 6.51
N MET A 632 15.24 -28.66 5.41
CA MET A 632 14.25 -28.36 4.36
C MET A 632 12.91 -29.03 4.70
N ILE A 633 11.83 -28.28 4.56
CA ILE A 633 10.47 -28.81 4.65
C ILE A 633 9.69 -28.44 3.38
N ARG A 634 8.75 -29.29 2.99
CA ARG A 634 7.72 -28.97 2.00
C ARG A 634 6.43 -28.61 2.72
N VAL A 635 5.93 -27.42 2.44
CA VAL A 635 4.66 -26.93 3.00
C VAL A 635 3.56 -27.10 1.96
N TYR A 636 2.48 -27.74 2.34
CA TYR A 636 1.28 -27.94 1.52
C TYR A 636 0.18 -27.02 2.03
N SER A 637 -0.48 -26.32 1.13
CA SER A 637 -1.58 -25.40 1.44
C SER A 637 -2.94 -25.97 1.06
N VAL A 638 -3.95 -25.56 1.77
CA VAL A 638 -5.37 -25.85 1.49
C VAL A 638 -5.80 -25.49 0.06
N ASN A 639 -5.07 -24.58 -0.61
CA ASN A 639 -5.31 -24.22 -2.02
C ASN A 639 -4.79 -25.27 -3.03
N GLY A 640 -4.23 -26.39 -2.56
CA GLY A 640 -3.67 -27.47 -3.40
C GLY A 640 -2.23 -27.24 -3.85
N GLN A 641 -1.61 -26.13 -3.49
CA GLN A 641 -0.22 -25.81 -3.85
C GLN A 641 0.77 -26.24 -2.76
N ASN A 642 2.03 -26.36 -3.14
CA ASN A 642 3.12 -26.63 -2.21
C ASN A 642 4.38 -25.82 -2.56
N ALA A 643 5.25 -25.65 -1.57
CA ALA A 643 6.54 -24.99 -1.74
C ALA A 643 7.54 -25.45 -0.67
N ASP A 644 8.84 -25.35 -1.00
CA ASP A 644 9.93 -25.81 -0.15
C ASP A 644 10.60 -24.63 0.56
N PHE A 645 10.88 -24.79 1.87
CA PHE A 645 11.50 -23.74 2.71
C PHE A 645 12.58 -24.33 3.60
N ALA A 646 13.62 -23.54 3.82
CA ALA A 646 14.56 -23.80 4.92
C ALA A 646 13.94 -23.33 6.26
N VAL A 647 13.99 -24.16 7.27
CA VAL A 647 13.40 -23.83 8.59
C VAL A 647 14.34 -22.96 9.42
N LYS A 648 13.80 -21.91 10.02
CA LYS A 648 14.42 -21.15 11.11
C LYS A 648 13.64 -21.40 12.39
N VAL A 649 14.27 -22.04 13.36
CA VAL A 649 13.65 -22.40 14.64
C VAL A 649 13.68 -21.21 15.58
N THR A 650 12.51 -20.86 16.17
CA THR A 650 12.40 -19.70 17.06
C THR A 650 11.13 -19.70 17.90
N ASP A 651 11.20 -19.17 19.11
CA ASP A 651 10.04 -18.95 19.98
C ASP A 651 9.27 -17.63 19.67
N ASN A 652 9.69 -16.89 18.65
CA ASN A 652 8.99 -15.67 18.23
C ASN A 652 7.72 -15.95 17.41
N VAL A 653 7.47 -17.21 17.06
CA VAL A 653 6.27 -17.72 16.39
C VAL A 653 5.54 -18.66 17.35
N GLN A 654 4.22 -18.56 17.43
CA GLN A 654 3.44 -19.38 18.33
C GLN A 654 3.41 -20.86 17.90
N TYR A 655 3.17 -21.76 18.86
CA TYR A 655 2.93 -23.17 18.55
C TYR A 655 1.66 -23.31 17.67
N GLY A 656 1.77 -24.11 16.60
CA GLY A 656 0.69 -24.26 15.61
C GLY A 656 0.74 -23.21 14.49
N GLU A 657 1.73 -22.30 14.49
CA GLU A 657 1.98 -21.31 13.44
C GLU A 657 3.30 -21.55 12.72
N LEU A 658 3.28 -21.23 11.42
CA LEU A 658 4.45 -20.97 10.60
C LEU A 658 4.43 -19.52 10.14
N TYR A 659 5.60 -18.91 9.97
CA TYR A 659 5.69 -17.54 9.44
C TYR A 659 6.69 -17.49 8.28
N ALA A 660 6.21 -17.13 7.09
CA ALA A 660 7.03 -17.00 5.88
C ALA A 660 7.18 -15.53 5.43
N PRO A 661 8.41 -15.09 5.13
CA PRO A 661 8.62 -13.78 4.50
C PRO A 661 8.05 -13.73 3.09
N ILE A 662 7.27 -12.67 2.81
CA ILE A 662 6.65 -12.43 1.49
C ILE A 662 7.66 -12.09 0.38
N HIS A 663 8.95 -12.09 0.68
CA HIS A 663 10.03 -11.76 -0.25
C HIS A 663 10.32 -12.87 -1.26
N TYR A 664 9.77 -14.05 -1.05
CA TYR A 664 9.98 -15.24 -1.87
C TYR A 664 8.68 -15.60 -2.60
N ILE A 665 8.82 -15.92 -3.88
CA ILE A 665 7.66 -16.25 -4.73
C ILE A 665 6.89 -17.48 -4.19
N GLU A 666 7.60 -18.39 -3.53
CA GLU A 666 7.06 -19.58 -2.86
C GLU A 666 6.00 -19.24 -1.83
N CYS A 667 6.15 -18.10 -1.15
CA CYS A 667 5.24 -17.69 -0.09
C CYS A 667 3.82 -17.44 -0.64
N ASN A 668 3.69 -16.63 -1.70
CA ASN A 668 2.39 -16.30 -2.26
C ASN A 668 1.77 -17.43 -3.11
N LYS A 669 2.55 -18.44 -3.49
CA LYS A 669 2.02 -19.68 -4.07
C LYS A 669 1.07 -20.38 -3.11
N LEU A 670 1.35 -20.32 -1.80
CA LEU A 670 0.58 -20.99 -0.76
C LEU A 670 -0.66 -20.24 -0.29
N THR A 671 -0.75 -18.92 -0.51
CA THR A 671 -1.87 -18.10 -0.01
C THR A 671 -3.15 -18.34 -0.81
N PRO A 672 -4.34 -18.36 -0.18
CA PRO A 672 -5.60 -18.66 -0.85
C PRO A 672 -6.19 -17.43 -1.55
N SER A 673 -7.02 -17.65 -2.58
CA SER A 673 -7.81 -16.60 -3.22
C SER A 673 -9.03 -16.23 -2.36
N LEU A 674 -8.77 -15.56 -1.26
CA LEU A 674 -9.75 -15.07 -0.30
C LEU A 674 -9.61 -13.55 -0.16
N TYR A 675 -10.72 -12.82 -0.12
CA TYR A 675 -10.74 -11.36 -0.15
C TYR A 675 -11.66 -10.78 0.92
N ASP A 676 -11.30 -9.59 1.43
CA ASP A 676 -12.24 -8.78 2.20
C ASP A 676 -13.46 -8.41 1.34
N SER A 677 -14.65 -8.48 1.91
CA SER A 677 -15.90 -8.30 1.15
C SER A 677 -16.12 -6.87 0.67
N TYR A 678 -15.53 -5.89 1.33
CA TYR A 678 -15.68 -4.46 1.01
C TYR A 678 -14.53 -3.94 0.15
N SER A 679 -13.30 -4.13 0.62
CA SER A 679 -12.11 -3.60 -0.03
C SER A 679 -11.63 -4.44 -1.21
N LYS A 680 -12.01 -5.72 -1.28
CA LYS A 680 -11.45 -6.72 -2.21
C LYS A 680 -9.94 -6.89 -2.05
N GLU A 681 -9.39 -6.45 -0.91
CA GLU A 681 -7.99 -6.71 -0.57
C GLU A 681 -7.80 -8.20 -0.26
N PRO A 682 -6.77 -8.87 -0.83
CA PRO A 682 -6.54 -10.28 -0.58
C PRO A 682 -6.12 -10.58 0.86
N SER A 683 -6.60 -11.70 1.38
CA SER A 683 -6.19 -12.22 2.68
C SER A 683 -4.92 -13.05 2.53
N TYR A 684 -3.78 -12.45 2.82
CA TYR A 684 -2.48 -13.12 2.81
C TYR A 684 -2.14 -13.78 4.15
N LYS A 685 -3.01 -13.64 5.14
CA LYS A 685 -2.80 -14.09 6.52
C LYS A 685 -3.66 -15.29 6.84
N ALA A 686 -3.16 -16.13 7.76
CA ALA A 686 -3.90 -17.25 8.30
C ALA A 686 -4.31 -18.32 7.28
N THR A 687 -3.37 -18.77 6.45
CA THR A 687 -3.58 -19.88 5.52
C THR A 687 -3.43 -21.24 6.23
N PRO A 688 -4.41 -22.13 6.19
CA PRO A 688 -4.24 -23.50 6.70
C PRO A 688 -3.24 -24.28 5.86
N VAL A 689 -2.26 -24.90 6.55
CA VAL A 689 -1.17 -25.67 5.94
C VAL A 689 -0.84 -26.91 6.73
N ARG A 690 -0.12 -27.84 6.07
CA ARG A 690 0.64 -28.92 6.70
C ARG A 690 2.05 -28.92 6.14
N PHE A 691 2.99 -29.63 6.74
CA PHE A 691 4.33 -29.76 6.22
C PHE A 691 4.86 -31.19 6.32
N GLU A 692 5.87 -31.46 5.54
CA GLU A 692 6.66 -32.70 5.59
C GLU A 692 8.14 -32.32 5.58
N LYS A 693 8.93 -33.00 6.42
CA LYS A 693 10.38 -32.86 6.38
C LYS A 693 10.92 -33.54 5.11
N LEU A 694 11.76 -32.86 4.37
CA LEU A 694 12.45 -33.44 3.21
C LEU A 694 13.70 -34.17 3.69
N GLU A 695 13.92 -35.36 3.15
CA GLU A 695 15.18 -36.08 3.34
C GLU A 695 16.28 -35.34 2.57
N ASN A 696 17.46 -35.17 3.18
CA ASN A 696 18.62 -34.51 2.58
C ASN A 696 19.23 -35.34 1.45
#